data_9fbf18a575d541b1d1aa487d423499c5
#
_entry.id   9fbf18a575d541b1d1aa487d423499c5
#
_cell.length_a   1.000
_cell.length_b   1.000
_cell.length_c   1.000
_cell.angle_alpha   90.00
_cell.angle_beta   90.00
_cell.angle_gamma   90.00
#
_symmetry.space_group_name_H-M   'P 1'
#
loop_
_entity.id
_entity.type
_entity.pdbx_description
1 polymer ?
#
loop_
_entity_poly.entity_id
_entity_poly.type
_entity_poly.pdbx_seq_one_letter_code
_entity_poly.pdbx_strand_id
1 'polypeptide(L)'
;MTKNLLVELGLEELPAYVVTPSEKQLGEKMAAFLKENRLSFEAIQTFSTPRRLAVRVTGLADKQSDLTEDFKGPAKKIALDSDGNSTKAAQGFVRGKGLTVEDIEFREIKGEEYVYVTKEEVGQPVESIVPGVVDVLKSLTFPVSMHWANNTFEYIRPVHTLTVLLDEQEFDLDFLDIKGGRVSRGHRFLGQETKIQSALSYEEDLRKQFVIADPREREQMIVDQIKAIEAEQGVRIEIDADLLNEVLNLVEYPTAFMGSFDAKYLEVPEEVLVTSMKEHQRYFVVRDQDGKLLPNFISVRNGNAEHLENVIKGNEKVLVARLEDGEFFWREDQKLVISDLVEKLNHVTFHEKIGSLREHMIRTGQIAILLAEKAGLSVDETVDLARAAAIYKFDLLTGMVGEFDELQGIMGEKYALLAGETPAVAAAIREHYMPTSAEGELPESKVGAILAIADKLDTILSFFSVGLIPSGSNDPYALRRATQGVVRILDAFGWHIAMDELIDSLYDLKFDSLTYENKAEVMDFIKARVDKMMGSTPKDIKEAVLASLNFVVADMLEAASALVEASKQEDFKPSVESLSRAFNLAEKAEGTDTVDPALFENEEEKALAEAVESLVLSGTAGQQLEQLFALSPIIDAFFENTMVMAEDQDVRQNRLAILSQLTKKAAKLARFNQINTK
;
A
#
# COMPACT_ATOMS: atom_id res chain seq x y z
N MET A 1 -37.42 -8.96 21.70
CA MET A 1 -37.79 -8.46 20.34
C MET A 1 -36.54 -7.84 19.74
N THR A 2 -36.40 -7.82 18.41
CA THR A 2 -35.28 -7.12 17.79
C THR A 2 -35.62 -5.64 17.59
N LYS A 3 -34.59 -4.79 17.59
CA LYS A 3 -34.66 -3.34 17.42
C LYS A 3 -33.89 -2.91 16.17
N ASN A 4 -34.05 -1.65 15.77
CA ASN A 4 -33.25 -1.06 14.69
C ASN A 4 -32.61 0.23 15.22
N LEU A 5 -31.29 0.35 15.12
CA LEU A 5 -30.53 1.52 15.54
C LEU A 5 -30.08 2.30 14.31
N LEU A 6 -30.34 3.61 14.33
CA LEU A 6 -29.78 4.56 13.36
C LEU A 6 -28.88 5.55 14.09
N VAL A 7 -27.69 5.79 13.58
CA VAL A 7 -26.80 6.87 14.00
C VAL A 7 -26.37 7.63 12.76
N GLU A 8 -26.67 8.94 12.71
CA GLU A 8 -26.20 9.85 11.66
C GLU A 8 -25.42 11.01 12.28
N LEU A 9 -24.28 11.29 11.70
CA LEU A 9 -23.48 12.48 11.97
C LEU A 9 -23.57 13.42 10.76
N GLY A 10 -24.23 14.55 10.91
CA GLY A 10 -24.30 15.61 9.91
C GLY A 10 -23.11 16.57 10.05
N LEU A 11 -22.37 16.75 8.98
CA LEU A 11 -21.08 17.45 8.93
C LEU A 11 -21.12 18.62 7.94
N GLU A 12 -20.15 19.51 8.00
CA GLU A 12 -19.79 20.36 6.85
C GLU A 12 -19.14 19.49 5.77
N GLU A 13 -19.08 19.98 4.52
CA GLU A 13 -18.65 19.19 3.37
C GLU A 13 -17.29 18.52 3.57
N LEU A 14 -17.29 17.19 3.50
CA LEU A 14 -16.11 16.35 3.57
C LEU A 14 -15.36 16.37 2.20
N PRO A 15 -14.03 16.33 2.20
CA PRO A 15 -13.30 16.04 0.97
C PRO A 15 -13.71 14.67 0.41
N ALA A 16 -13.91 14.56 -0.91
CA ALA A 16 -14.42 13.35 -1.55
C ALA A 16 -13.64 12.09 -1.17
N TYR A 17 -12.30 12.17 -1.14
CA TYR A 17 -11.41 11.04 -0.82
C TYR A 17 -11.53 10.54 0.63
N VAL A 18 -12.16 11.30 1.53
CA VAL A 18 -12.36 10.93 2.95
C VAL A 18 -13.69 10.19 3.16
N VAL A 19 -14.70 10.43 2.32
CA VAL A 19 -16.08 9.97 2.55
C VAL A 19 -16.17 8.44 2.62
N THR A 20 -15.78 7.75 1.55
CA THR A 20 -15.84 6.27 1.47
C THR A 20 -15.03 5.57 2.56
N PRO A 21 -13.75 5.93 2.83
CA PRO A 21 -13.00 5.34 3.94
C PRO A 21 -13.63 5.57 5.31
N SER A 22 -14.22 6.75 5.54
CA SER A 22 -14.87 7.08 6.81
C SER A 22 -16.19 6.32 7.02
N GLU A 23 -16.98 6.15 5.96
CA GLU A 23 -18.17 5.32 5.97
C GLU A 23 -17.85 3.88 6.38
N LYS A 24 -16.85 3.28 5.73
CA LYS A 24 -16.37 1.93 6.04
C LYS A 24 -15.92 1.83 7.50
N GLN A 25 -15.09 2.78 7.94
CA GLN A 25 -14.59 2.83 9.32
C GLN A 25 -15.72 2.91 10.35
N LEU A 26 -16.76 3.72 10.08
CA LEU A 26 -17.93 3.85 10.95
C LEU A 26 -18.65 2.49 11.08
N GLY A 27 -18.86 1.77 9.98
CA GLY A 27 -19.48 0.45 10.00
C GLY A 27 -18.68 -0.58 10.79
N GLU A 28 -17.37 -0.65 10.57
CA GLU A 28 -16.46 -1.56 11.27
C GLU A 28 -16.43 -1.27 12.79
N LYS A 29 -16.32 0.00 13.18
CA LYS A 29 -16.30 0.40 14.59
C LYS A 29 -17.65 0.17 15.29
N MET A 30 -18.76 0.39 14.58
CA MET A 30 -20.09 0.06 15.11
C MET A 30 -20.25 -1.43 15.35
N ALA A 31 -19.80 -2.28 14.40
CA ALA A 31 -19.81 -3.73 14.56
C ALA A 31 -18.97 -4.19 15.76
N ALA A 32 -17.78 -3.61 15.93
CA ALA A 32 -16.92 -3.89 17.07
C ALA A 32 -17.57 -3.47 18.40
N PHE A 33 -18.12 -2.26 18.46
CA PHE A 33 -18.83 -1.74 19.62
C PHE A 33 -19.99 -2.64 20.06
N LEU A 34 -20.82 -3.09 19.12
CA LEU A 34 -21.95 -3.99 19.43
C LEU A 34 -21.46 -5.34 19.93
N LYS A 35 -20.42 -5.90 19.32
CA LYS A 35 -19.81 -7.17 19.72
C LYS A 35 -19.20 -7.10 21.12
N GLU A 36 -18.45 -6.04 21.41
CA GLU A 36 -17.85 -5.80 22.74
C GLU A 36 -18.94 -5.68 23.83
N ASN A 37 -20.09 -5.10 23.47
CA ASN A 37 -21.25 -4.99 24.35
C ASN A 37 -22.18 -6.21 24.30
N ARG A 38 -21.79 -7.33 23.72
CA ARG A 38 -22.56 -8.58 23.67
C ARG A 38 -23.96 -8.42 23.06
N LEU A 39 -24.11 -7.51 22.10
CA LEU A 39 -25.34 -7.27 21.36
C LEU A 39 -25.24 -7.95 20.00
N SER A 40 -26.11 -8.92 19.75
CA SER A 40 -26.23 -9.53 18.40
C SER A 40 -27.10 -8.66 17.50
N PHE A 41 -26.84 -8.73 16.20
CA PHE A 41 -27.58 -8.02 15.16
C PHE A 41 -27.62 -8.85 13.87
N GLU A 42 -28.54 -8.53 12.97
CA GLU A 42 -28.69 -9.21 11.68
C GLU A 42 -27.82 -8.58 10.59
N ALA A 43 -27.88 -7.23 10.46
CA ALA A 43 -27.11 -6.51 9.45
C ALA A 43 -26.70 -5.12 9.90
N ILE A 44 -25.59 -4.64 9.33
CA ILE A 44 -25.15 -3.24 9.40
C ILE A 44 -25.13 -2.70 7.98
N GLN A 45 -25.79 -1.57 7.77
CA GLN A 45 -25.78 -0.81 6.54
C GLN A 45 -25.22 0.57 6.83
N THR A 46 -24.27 1.01 6.00
CA THR A 46 -23.66 2.32 6.09
C THR A 46 -24.19 3.24 5.01
N PHE A 47 -24.18 4.53 5.29
CA PHE A 47 -24.62 5.59 4.39
C PHE A 47 -23.63 6.74 4.47
N SER A 48 -23.41 7.37 3.35
CA SER A 48 -22.55 8.56 3.28
C SER A 48 -22.98 9.53 2.19
N THR A 49 -22.75 10.80 2.44
CA THR A 49 -22.81 11.87 1.43
C THR A 49 -21.67 12.85 1.74
N PRO A 50 -21.40 13.86 0.89
CA PRO A 50 -20.44 14.91 1.24
C PRO A 50 -20.65 15.51 2.64
N ARG A 51 -21.88 15.52 3.15
CA ARG A 51 -22.25 16.23 4.39
C ARG A 51 -22.73 15.31 5.52
N ARG A 52 -22.60 13.98 5.39
CA ARG A 52 -23.03 13.03 6.43
C ARG A 52 -22.32 11.71 6.39
N LEU A 53 -22.22 11.09 7.56
CA LEU A 53 -21.87 9.69 7.75
C LEU A 53 -22.95 9.06 8.60
N ALA A 54 -23.50 7.92 8.20
CA ALA A 54 -24.53 7.26 8.98
C ALA A 54 -24.37 5.74 8.95
N VAL A 55 -24.91 5.09 9.96
CA VAL A 55 -24.97 3.63 10.09
C VAL A 55 -26.33 3.23 10.63
N ARG A 56 -26.93 2.22 10.01
CA ARG A 56 -28.13 1.57 10.48
C ARG A 56 -27.82 0.11 10.83
N VAL A 57 -28.24 -0.28 12.01
CA VAL A 57 -28.16 -1.67 12.49
C VAL A 57 -29.57 -2.23 12.53
N THR A 58 -29.81 -3.34 11.84
CA THR A 58 -31.12 -4.02 11.84
C THR A 58 -31.04 -5.33 12.61
N GLY A 59 -32.17 -5.74 13.18
CA GLY A 59 -32.25 -6.97 13.97
C GLY A 59 -31.39 -6.95 15.24
N LEU A 60 -31.15 -5.76 15.81
CA LEU A 60 -30.39 -5.56 17.03
C LEU A 60 -31.11 -6.17 18.24
N ALA A 61 -30.42 -6.94 19.05
CA ALA A 61 -30.94 -7.51 20.28
C ALA A 61 -31.43 -6.41 21.22
N ASP A 62 -32.57 -6.62 21.88
CA ASP A 62 -33.16 -5.67 22.84
C ASP A 62 -32.42 -5.62 24.18
N LYS A 63 -31.52 -6.58 24.43
CA LYS A 63 -30.63 -6.59 25.59
C LYS A 63 -29.31 -7.33 25.25
N GLN A 64 -28.29 -7.06 26.04
CA GLN A 64 -27.04 -7.82 26.01
C GLN A 64 -27.32 -9.30 26.34
N SER A 65 -26.57 -10.21 25.76
CA SER A 65 -26.56 -11.60 26.22
C SER A 65 -26.01 -11.68 27.64
N ASP A 66 -26.67 -12.49 28.48
CA ASP A 66 -26.17 -12.76 29.81
C ASP A 66 -24.77 -13.36 29.74
N LEU A 67 -23.88 -13.02 30.66
CA LEU A 67 -22.53 -13.52 30.73
C LEU A 67 -22.39 -14.42 31.94
N THR A 68 -21.92 -15.64 31.71
CA THR A 68 -21.58 -16.59 32.77
C THR A 68 -20.09 -16.86 32.68
N GLU A 69 -19.34 -16.47 33.67
CA GLU A 69 -17.89 -16.67 33.73
C GLU A 69 -17.50 -17.55 34.92
N ASP A 70 -16.77 -18.61 34.63
CA ASP A 70 -16.17 -19.49 35.62
C ASP A 70 -14.76 -19.01 35.98
N PHE A 71 -14.52 -18.74 37.24
CA PHE A 71 -13.20 -18.37 37.76
C PHE A 71 -12.61 -19.49 38.60
N LYS A 72 -11.41 -19.93 38.25
CA LYS A 72 -10.62 -20.88 39.02
C LYS A 72 -9.87 -20.15 40.14
N GLY A 73 -10.08 -20.61 41.36
CA GLY A 73 -9.42 -20.11 42.59
C GLY A 73 -8.34 -21.06 43.10
N PRO A 74 -7.99 -20.90 44.39
CA PRO A 74 -6.99 -21.73 45.05
C PRO A 74 -7.42 -23.20 45.14
N ALA A 75 -6.45 -24.10 45.33
CA ALA A 75 -6.72 -25.52 45.63
C ALA A 75 -7.53 -25.67 46.93
N LYS A 76 -8.44 -26.65 46.99
CA LYS A 76 -9.30 -26.90 48.16
C LYS A 76 -8.53 -26.96 49.50
N LYS A 77 -7.35 -27.58 49.47
CA LYS A 77 -6.46 -27.67 50.63
C LYS A 77 -5.95 -26.32 51.15
N ILE A 78 -5.97 -25.26 50.32
CA ILE A 78 -5.63 -23.90 50.69
C ILE A 78 -6.89 -23.10 51.02
N ALA A 79 -8.01 -23.44 50.37
CA ALA A 79 -9.25 -22.74 50.48
C ALA A 79 -10.06 -23.07 51.75
N LEU A 80 -9.86 -24.25 52.34
CA LEU A 80 -10.50 -24.68 53.59
C LEU A 80 -9.45 -24.85 54.68
N ASP A 81 -9.83 -24.55 55.95
CA ASP A 81 -9.08 -24.87 57.17
C ASP A 81 -9.35 -26.28 57.62
N SER A 82 -8.75 -26.68 58.77
CA SER A 82 -8.91 -28.02 59.39
C SER A 82 -10.35 -28.34 59.81
N ASP A 83 -11.15 -27.31 60.06
CA ASP A 83 -12.54 -27.43 60.49
C ASP A 83 -13.55 -27.30 59.34
N GLY A 84 -13.06 -27.19 58.07
CA GLY A 84 -13.83 -27.06 56.86
C GLY A 84 -14.37 -25.65 56.56
N ASN A 85 -13.87 -24.62 57.29
CA ASN A 85 -14.28 -23.24 57.03
C ASN A 85 -13.41 -22.58 55.95
N SER A 86 -13.98 -21.63 55.21
CA SER A 86 -13.29 -20.89 54.17
C SER A 86 -12.17 -20.01 54.74
N THR A 87 -10.94 -20.22 54.27
CA THR A 87 -9.75 -19.43 54.63
C THR A 87 -9.81 -18.02 54.10
N LYS A 88 -8.91 -17.14 54.61
CA LYS A 88 -8.76 -15.78 54.06
C LYS A 88 -8.43 -15.76 52.54
N ALA A 89 -7.76 -16.80 52.03
CA ALA A 89 -7.46 -16.95 50.63
C ALA A 89 -8.73 -17.17 49.77
N ALA A 90 -9.60 -18.08 50.22
CA ALA A 90 -10.89 -18.31 49.56
C ALA A 90 -11.81 -17.10 49.66
N GLN A 91 -11.92 -16.49 50.86
CA GLN A 91 -12.72 -15.28 51.07
C GLN A 91 -12.23 -14.08 50.24
N GLY A 92 -10.91 -13.90 50.11
CA GLY A 92 -10.30 -12.85 49.29
C GLY A 92 -10.57 -13.05 47.80
N PHE A 93 -10.48 -14.33 47.35
CA PHE A 93 -10.76 -14.69 45.98
C PHE A 93 -12.20 -14.39 45.58
N VAL A 94 -13.21 -14.85 46.35
CA VAL A 94 -14.64 -14.64 46.03
C VAL A 94 -15.01 -13.15 46.13
N ARG A 95 -14.50 -12.45 47.15
CA ARG A 95 -14.74 -11.00 47.31
C ARG A 95 -14.16 -10.20 46.13
N GLY A 96 -12.98 -10.60 45.61
CA GLY A 96 -12.38 -9.96 44.45
C GLY A 96 -13.20 -10.16 43.16
N LYS A 97 -14.15 -11.08 43.17
CA LYS A 97 -15.11 -11.33 42.08
C LYS A 97 -16.51 -10.77 42.36
N GLY A 98 -16.70 -10.12 43.50
CA GLY A 98 -18.01 -9.61 43.92
C GLY A 98 -18.99 -10.69 44.38
N LEU A 99 -18.47 -11.84 44.79
CA LEU A 99 -19.23 -13.03 45.21
C LEU A 99 -18.98 -13.35 46.69
N THR A 100 -19.68 -14.34 47.21
CA THR A 100 -19.60 -14.78 48.61
C THR A 100 -19.01 -16.18 48.68
N VAL A 101 -18.68 -16.63 49.90
CA VAL A 101 -18.20 -18.01 50.12
C VAL A 101 -19.24 -19.09 49.87
N GLU A 102 -20.51 -18.70 49.82
CA GLU A 102 -21.63 -19.58 49.52
C GLU A 102 -21.70 -19.95 48.02
N ASP A 103 -21.05 -19.13 47.17
CA ASP A 103 -20.99 -19.37 45.72
C ASP A 103 -19.80 -20.25 45.34
N ILE A 104 -19.05 -20.81 46.29
CA ILE A 104 -17.90 -21.70 46.05
C ILE A 104 -18.38 -23.09 45.65
N GLU A 105 -17.95 -23.54 44.48
CA GLU A 105 -17.97 -24.94 44.07
C GLU A 105 -16.58 -25.51 44.04
N PHE A 106 -16.48 -26.85 44.27
CA PHE A 106 -15.17 -27.54 44.13
C PHE A 106 -15.23 -28.39 42.86
N ARG A 107 -14.29 -28.17 41.95
CA ARG A 107 -14.16 -28.96 40.73
C ARG A 107 -12.78 -29.60 40.66
N GLU A 108 -12.74 -30.89 40.31
CA GLU A 108 -11.51 -31.68 40.22
C GLU A 108 -10.83 -31.44 38.87
N ILE A 109 -9.52 -31.14 38.92
CA ILE A 109 -8.67 -31.03 37.74
C ILE A 109 -7.39 -31.83 37.99
N LYS A 110 -7.15 -32.84 37.14
CA LYS A 110 -5.95 -33.69 37.21
C LYS A 110 -5.71 -34.32 38.62
N GLY A 111 -6.79 -34.72 39.29
CA GLY A 111 -6.72 -35.37 40.58
C GLY A 111 -6.61 -34.41 41.81
N GLU A 112 -6.76 -33.11 41.60
CA GLU A 112 -6.76 -32.10 42.67
C GLU A 112 -8.01 -31.22 42.57
N GLU A 113 -8.71 -31.00 43.69
CA GLU A 113 -9.88 -30.14 43.77
C GLU A 113 -9.47 -28.66 43.93
N TYR A 114 -10.12 -27.79 43.12
CA TYR A 114 -9.93 -26.34 43.17
C TYR A 114 -11.29 -25.66 43.44
N VAL A 115 -11.18 -24.47 44.05
CA VAL A 115 -12.31 -23.55 44.18
C VAL A 115 -12.68 -23.06 42.78
N TYR A 116 -13.97 -23.12 42.47
CA TYR A 116 -14.59 -22.45 41.33
C TYR A 116 -15.71 -21.58 41.83
N VAL A 117 -15.88 -20.43 41.19
CA VAL A 117 -17.05 -19.60 41.34
C VAL A 117 -17.55 -19.20 39.97
N THR A 118 -18.86 -19.26 39.79
CA THR A 118 -19.52 -18.83 38.57
C THR A 118 -20.14 -17.45 38.80
N LYS A 119 -19.69 -16.46 38.07
CA LYS A 119 -20.29 -15.12 38.10
C LYS A 119 -21.28 -15.01 36.95
N GLU A 120 -22.53 -14.74 37.30
CA GLU A 120 -23.57 -14.42 36.33
C GLU A 120 -23.75 -12.90 36.28
N GLU A 121 -23.70 -12.34 35.07
CA GLU A 121 -23.98 -10.95 34.80
C GLU A 121 -25.16 -10.88 33.85
N VAL A 122 -26.28 -10.36 34.34
CA VAL A 122 -27.50 -10.19 33.53
C VAL A 122 -27.27 -9.07 32.51
N GLY A 123 -27.58 -9.35 31.24
CA GLY A 123 -27.46 -8.39 30.17
C GLY A 123 -28.32 -7.15 30.38
N GLN A 124 -27.72 -5.99 30.12
CA GLN A 124 -28.43 -4.70 30.22
C GLN A 124 -29.31 -4.48 28.99
N PRO A 125 -30.39 -3.71 29.12
CA PRO A 125 -31.22 -3.27 27.99
C PRO A 125 -30.40 -2.45 26.99
N VAL A 126 -30.70 -2.59 25.71
CA VAL A 126 -29.97 -1.91 24.61
C VAL A 126 -30.03 -0.38 24.76
N GLU A 127 -31.11 0.14 25.31
CA GLU A 127 -31.30 1.57 25.59
C GLU A 127 -30.20 2.15 26.49
N SER A 128 -29.66 1.34 27.41
CA SER A 128 -28.56 1.77 28.30
C SER A 128 -27.19 1.72 27.62
N ILE A 129 -27.07 1.00 26.49
CA ILE A 129 -25.83 0.85 25.73
C ILE A 129 -25.73 1.87 24.61
N VAL A 130 -26.86 2.26 23.98
CA VAL A 130 -26.90 3.23 22.88
C VAL A 130 -26.09 4.52 23.15
N PRO A 131 -26.06 5.12 24.36
CA PRO A 131 -25.22 6.29 24.62
C PRO A 131 -23.73 6.12 24.30
N GLY A 132 -23.21 4.90 24.35
CA GLY A 132 -21.82 4.60 23.98
C GLY A 132 -21.49 4.82 22.50
N VAL A 133 -22.48 5.04 21.62
CA VAL A 133 -22.23 5.39 20.20
C VAL A 133 -21.43 6.69 20.04
N VAL A 134 -21.49 7.58 21.02
CA VAL A 134 -20.70 8.82 21.05
C VAL A 134 -19.21 8.50 21.04
N ASP A 135 -18.76 7.46 21.74
CA ASP A 135 -17.37 7.04 21.77
C ASP A 135 -16.96 6.38 20.43
N VAL A 136 -17.89 5.70 19.77
CA VAL A 136 -17.66 5.21 18.39
C VAL A 136 -17.39 6.40 17.46
N LEU A 137 -18.22 7.44 17.50
CA LEU A 137 -18.05 8.64 16.66
C LEU A 137 -16.74 9.38 16.97
N LYS A 138 -16.37 9.51 18.26
CA LYS A 138 -15.08 10.12 18.67
C LYS A 138 -13.88 9.32 18.25
N SER A 139 -14.01 8.02 18.10
CA SER A 139 -12.91 7.13 17.71
C SER A 139 -12.58 7.15 16.22
N LEU A 140 -13.41 7.79 15.37
CA LEU A 140 -13.14 7.94 13.95
C LEU A 140 -11.82 8.71 13.74
N THR A 141 -11.01 8.22 12.83
CA THR A 141 -9.70 8.82 12.47
C THR A 141 -9.72 9.28 11.03
N PHE A 142 -9.07 10.41 10.77
CA PHE A 142 -9.05 11.05 9.47
C PHE A 142 -7.61 11.39 9.08
N PRO A 143 -7.28 11.47 7.79
CA PRO A 143 -5.94 11.85 7.34
C PRO A 143 -5.59 13.30 7.69
N VAL A 144 -6.61 14.15 7.84
CA VAL A 144 -6.47 15.56 8.24
C VAL A 144 -7.59 15.88 9.22
N SER A 145 -7.27 16.63 10.26
CA SER A 145 -8.22 17.10 11.27
C SER A 145 -8.08 18.62 11.47
N MET A 146 -9.11 19.23 12.02
CA MET A 146 -9.14 20.66 12.33
C MET A 146 -9.83 20.93 13.66
N HIS A 147 -9.47 22.06 14.29
CA HIS A 147 -10.24 22.65 15.36
C HIS A 147 -11.28 23.63 14.78
N TRP A 148 -12.43 23.76 15.44
CA TRP A 148 -13.43 24.78 15.12
C TRP A 148 -14.12 25.27 16.38
N ALA A 149 -14.65 26.48 16.32
CA ALA A 149 -15.27 27.15 17.47
C ALA A 149 -14.37 27.09 18.71
N ASN A 150 -14.90 26.67 19.85
CA ASN A 150 -14.17 26.52 21.11
C ASN A 150 -13.83 25.06 21.43
N ASN A 151 -14.00 24.13 20.47
CA ASN A 151 -13.71 22.73 20.67
C ASN A 151 -12.21 22.49 20.77
N THR A 152 -11.80 21.76 21.79
CA THR A 152 -10.42 21.25 21.94
C THR A 152 -10.23 19.92 21.25
N PHE A 153 -11.30 19.23 20.86
CA PHE A 153 -11.31 17.99 20.12
C PHE A 153 -11.18 18.28 18.62
N GLU A 154 -10.25 17.62 17.97
CA GLU A 154 -10.06 17.74 16.52
C GLU A 154 -10.96 16.76 15.76
N TYR A 155 -11.56 17.23 14.68
CA TYR A 155 -12.34 16.39 13.76
C TYR A 155 -12.12 16.81 12.31
N ILE A 156 -12.60 16.01 11.34
CA ILE A 156 -12.37 16.30 9.92
C ILE A 156 -13.05 17.61 9.46
N ARG A 157 -14.25 17.86 9.94
CA ARG A 157 -15.07 19.05 9.64
C ARG A 157 -16.00 19.36 10.82
N PRO A 158 -16.52 20.59 10.91
CA PRO A 158 -17.53 20.95 11.90
C PRO A 158 -18.75 20.03 11.83
N VAL A 159 -19.22 19.62 13.01
CA VAL A 159 -20.45 18.84 13.17
C VAL A 159 -21.62 19.78 13.31
N HIS A 160 -22.76 19.48 12.66
CA HIS A 160 -23.95 20.29 12.67
C HIS A 160 -25.16 19.59 13.27
N THR A 161 -25.32 18.29 13.05
CA THR A 161 -26.43 17.50 13.56
C THR A 161 -25.94 16.12 14.00
N LEU A 162 -26.63 15.59 15.01
CA LEU A 162 -26.51 14.21 15.46
C LEU A 162 -27.91 13.59 15.51
N THR A 163 -28.18 12.57 14.70
CA THR A 163 -29.39 11.79 14.74
C THR A 163 -29.13 10.44 15.35
N VAL A 164 -29.82 10.10 16.45
CA VAL A 164 -29.71 8.78 17.07
C VAL A 164 -31.10 8.28 17.39
N LEU A 165 -31.52 7.21 16.70
CA LEU A 165 -32.84 6.59 16.86
C LEU A 165 -32.69 5.08 17.12
N LEU A 166 -33.47 4.61 18.12
CA LEU A 166 -33.71 3.19 18.31
C LEU A 166 -35.19 2.93 17.98
N ASP A 167 -35.43 2.32 16.81
CA ASP A 167 -36.75 2.32 16.13
C ASP A 167 -37.26 3.74 15.92
N GLU A 168 -38.25 4.18 16.69
CA GLU A 168 -38.81 5.55 16.67
C GLU A 168 -38.38 6.41 17.88
N GLN A 169 -37.68 5.79 18.85
CA GLN A 169 -37.21 6.48 20.05
C GLN A 169 -35.96 7.28 19.78
N GLU A 170 -35.96 8.56 20.04
CA GLU A 170 -34.79 9.44 19.96
C GLU A 170 -33.97 9.45 21.25
N PHE A 171 -32.65 9.66 21.11
CA PHE A 171 -31.74 9.79 22.23
C PHE A 171 -31.10 11.18 22.23
N ASP A 172 -31.24 11.88 23.34
CA ASP A 172 -30.59 13.18 23.61
C ASP A 172 -29.16 12.90 24.11
N LEU A 173 -28.22 12.83 23.17
CA LEU A 173 -26.80 12.59 23.42
C LEU A 173 -25.99 13.85 23.09
N ASP A 174 -24.89 14.06 23.80
CA ASP A 174 -23.99 15.18 23.53
C ASP A 174 -22.76 14.72 22.73
N PHE A 175 -22.55 15.32 21.57
CA PHE A 175 -21.33 15.13 20.78
C PHE A 175 -20.80 16.49 20.29
N LEU A 176 -19.68 16.96 20.85
CA LEU A 176 -19.01 18.22 20.47
C LEU A 176 -19.99 19.43 20.49
N ASP A 177 -20.72 19.59 21.61
CA ASP A 177 -21.74 20.62 21.85
C ASP A 177 -23.00 20.50 20.95
N ILE A 178 -23.14 19.44 20.17
CA ILE A 178 -24.31 19.13 19.36
C ILE A 178 -25.22 18.15 20.12
N LYS A 179 -26.48 18.51 20.27
CA LYS A 179 -27.49 17.65 20.87
C LYS A 179 -28.00 16.61 19.89
N GLY A 180 -28.02 15.36 20.33
CA GLY A 180 -28.65 14.27 19.62
C GLY A 180 -30.16 14.42 19.54
N GLY A 181 -30.76 13.83 18.53
CA GLY A 181 -32.21 13.86 18.31
C GLY A 181 -32.58 13.10 17.05
N ARG A 182 -33.57 13.62 16.32
CA ARG A 182 -34.07 13.03 15.07
C ARG A 182 -34.00 13.96 13.87
N VAL A 183 -33.34 15.11 13.98
CA VAL A 183 -33.28 16.09 12.89
C VAL A 183 -32.06 15.81 12.00
N SER A 184 -32.32 15.68 10.71
CA SER A 184 -31.27 15.62 9.66
C SER A 184 -31.45 16.78 8.67
N ARG A 185 -30.42 17.09 7.90
CA ARG A 185 -30.41 18.21 6.94
C ARG A 185 -30.68 17.66 5.54
N GLY A 186 -31.64 18.24 4.84
CA GLY A 186 -31.88 17.96 3.42
C GLY A 186 -30.79 18.51 2.50
N HIS A 187 -31.00 18.38 1.20
CA HIS A 187 -30.13 18.95 0.18
C HIS A 187 -30.01 20.48 0.37
N ARG A 188 -28.77 21.00 0.23
CA ARG A 188 -28.47 22.43 0.55
C ARG A 188 -29.38 23.44 -0.13
N PHE A 189 -29.76 23.18 -1.39
CA PHE A 189 -30.55 24.13 -2.21
C PHE A 189 -31.97 23.66 -2.48
N LEU A 190 -32.23 22.34 -2.49
CA LEU A 190 -33.52 21.77 -2.86
C LEU A 190 -34.34 21.30 -1.65
N GLY A 191 -33.68 20.96 -0.56
CA GLY A 191 -34.26 20.38 0.64
C GLY A 191 -34.29 21.35 1.82
N GLN A 192 -34.87 20.87 2.90
CA GLN A 192 -34.94 21.55 4.20
C GLN A 192 -34.50 20.56 5.28
N GLU A 193 -34.37 21.04 6.52
CA GLU A 193 -34.26 20.16 7.68
C GLU A 193 -35.49 19.26 7.78
N THR A 194 -35.28 18.01 8.08
CA THR A 194 -36.31 17.00 8.19
C THR A 194 -36.18 16.19 9.47
N LYS A 195 -37.33 15.74 10.00
CA LYS A 195 -37.37 14.83 11.13
C LYS A 195 -37.44 13.40 10.60
N ILE A 196 -36.41 12.60 10.88
CA ILE A 196 -36.41 11.17 10.59
C ILE A 196 -37.47 10.50 11.48
N GLN A 197 -38.42 9.81 10.89
CA GLN A 197 -39.53 9.22 11.62
C GLN A 197 -39.13 7.97 12.40
N SER A 198 -38.31 7.12 11.78
CA SER A 198 -37.77 5.90 12.39
C SER A 198 -36.42 5.52 11.80
N ALA A 199 -35.70 4.60 12.43
CA ALA A 199 -34.46 4.08 11.89
C ALA A 199 -34.63 3.45 10.50
N LEU A 200 -35.79 2.87 10.18
CA LEU A 200 -36.07 2.22 8.90
C LEU A 200 -36.56 3.19 7.80
N SER A 201 -37.10 4.37 8.16
CA SER A 201 -37.56 5.34 7.17
C SER A 201 -36.48 6.31 6.69
N TYR A 202 -35.25 6.15 7.16
CA TYR A 202 -34.14 7.08 6.97
C TYR A 202 -33.91 7.50 5.51
N GLU A 203 -33.76 6.53 4.60
CA GLU A 203 -33.53 6.81 3.19
C GLU A 203 -34.73 7.51 2.55
N GLU A 204 -35.94 7.07 2.89
CA GLU A 204 -37.17 7.65 2.33
C GLU A 204 -37.41 9.10 2.80
N ASP A 205 -37.15 9.36 4.08
CA ASP A 205 -37.33 10.71 4.65
C ASP A 205 -36.30 11.69 4.07
N LEU A 206 -35.06 11.25 3.84
CA LEU A 206 -34.02 12.04 3.18
C LEU A 206 -34.28 12.22 1.68
N ARG A 207 -34.79 11.21 1.00
CA ARG A 207 -35.15 11.30 -0.43
C ARG A 207 -36.21 12.39 -0.69
N LYS A 208 -37.19 12.54 0.21
CA LYS A 208 -38.17 13.62 0.13
C LYS A 208 -37.53 15.02 0.25
N GLN A 209 -36.29 15.07 0.74
CA GLN A 209 -35.49 16.28 0.87
C GLN A 209 -34.32 16.32 -0.12
N PHE A 210 -34.44 15.60 -1.23
CA PHE A 210 -33.44 15.53 -2.31
C PHE A 210 -32.06 15.05 -1.85
N VAL A 211 -32.03 14.05 -0.98
CA VAL A 211 -30.79 13.39 -0.57
C VAL A 211 -30.94 11.87 -0.79
N ILE A 212 -30.09 11.32 -1.62
CA ILE A 212 -29.92 9.88 -1.79
C ILE A 212 -28.80 9.45 -0.84
N ALA A 213 -29.19 8.94 0.33
CA ALA A 213 -28.23 8.65 1.41
C ALA A 213 -27.34 7.44 1.11
N ASP A 214 -27.87 6.41 0.43
CA ASP A 214 -27.12 5.22 0.06
C ASP A 214 -26.16 5.52 -1.11
N PRO A 215 -24.83 5.44 -0.91
CA PRO A 215 -23.87 5.70 -1.97
C PRO A 215 -23.97 4.71 -3.13
N ARG A 216 -24.36 3.46 -2.88
CA ARG A 216 -24.53 2.44 -3.94
C ARG A 216 -25.69 2.78 -4.87
N GLU A 217 -26.78 3.30 -4.33
CA GLU A 217 -27.89 3.78 -5.11
C GLU A 217 -27.51 5.04 -5.91
N ARG A 218 -26.79 6.00 -5.31
CA ARG A 218 -26.30 7.18 -6.02
C ARG A 218 -25.37 6.83 -7.18
N GLU A 219 -24.44 5.89 -6.94
CA GLU A 219 -23.54 5.38 -7.98
C GLU A 219 -24.32 4.79 -9.15
N GLN A 220 -25.28 3.91 -8.86
CA GLN A 220 -26.12 3.30 -9.89
C GLN A 220 -26.92 4.35 -10.67
N MET A 221 -27.45 5.37 -9.99
CA MET A 221 -28.17 6.48 -10.64
C MET A 221 -27.25 7.26 -11.60
N ILE A 222 -26.01 7.54 -11.20
CA ILE A 222 -25.04 8.23 -12.05
C ILE A 222 -24.72 7.39 -13.28
N VAL A 223 -24.38 6.12 -13.09
CA VAL A 223 -24.04 5.19 -14.17
C VAL A 223 -25.20 4.99 -15.15
N ASP A 224 -26.42 4.84 -14.65
CA ASP A 224 -27.62 4.66 -15.51
C ASP A 224 -27.91 5.91 -16.34
N GLN A 225 -27.75 7.11 -15.77
CA GLN A 225 -27.91 8.36 -16.50
C GLN A 225 -26.82 8.55 -17.56
N ILE A 226 -25.56 8.24 -17.24
CA ILE A 226 -24.46 8.31 -18.20
C ILE A 226 -24.72 7.35 -19.37
N LYS A 227 -25.11 6.09 -19.08
CA LYS A 227 -25.46 5.11 -20.13
C LYS A 227 -26.67 5.51 -20.99
N ALA A 228 -27.64 6.19 -20.38
CA ALA A 228 -28.76 6.73 -21.13
C ALA A 228 -28.30 7.81 -22.12
N ILE A 229 -27.43 8.72 -21.70
CA ILE A 229 -26.84 9.74 -22.59
C ILE A 229 -25.99 9.07 -23.68
N GLU A 230 -25.16 8.08 -23.32
CA GLU A 230 -24.37 7.32 -24.29
C GLU A 230 -25.22 6.70 -25.39
N ALA A 231 -26.33 6.06 -25.03
CA ALA A 231 -27.25 5.43 -25.95
C ALA A 231 -28.01 6.46 -26.81
N GLU A 232 -28.45 7.57 -26.23
CA GLU A 232 -29.19 8.64 -26.92
C GLU A 232 -28.33 9.36 -27.94
N GLN A 233 -27.08 9.65 -27.61
CA GLN A 233 -26.15 10.41 -28.46
C GLN A 233 -25.32 9.52 -29.39
N GLY A 234 -25.35 8.20 -29.23
CA GLY A 234 -24.58 7.26 -30.04
C GLY A 234 -23.07 7.39 -29.87
N VAL A 235 -22.63 7.76 -28.67
CA VAL A 235 -21.22 7.97 -28.29
C VAL A 235 -20.75 6.89 -27.35
N ARG A 236 -19.49 6.93 -26.96
CA ARG A 236 -18.89 6.12 -25.86
C ARG A 236 -18.42 7.06 -24.75
N ILE A 237 -18.76 6.73 -23.51
CA ILE A 237 -18.38 7.52 -22.35
C ILE A 237 -17.46 6.66 -21.48
N GLU A 238 -16.26 7.16 -21.24
CA GLU A 238 -15.27 6.48 -20.42
C GLU A 238 -15.59 6.71 -18.93
N ILE A 239 -16.15 5.69 -18.28
CA ILE A 239 -16.46 5.73 -16.84
C ILE A 239 -15.24 5.20 -16.08
N ASP A 240 -14.35 6.12 -15.71
CA ASP A 240 -13.23 5.84 -14.83
C ASP A 240 -13.73 5.61 -13.41
N ALA A 241 -13.29 4.52 -12.77
CA ALA A 241 -13.79 4.12 -11.44
C ALA A 241 -13.38 5.10 -10.33
N ASP A 242 -12.17 5.65 -10.40
CA ASP A 242 -11.68 6.60 -9.40
C ASP A 242 -12.41 7.94 -9.52
N LEU A 243 -12.59 8.42 -10.75
CA LEU A 243 -13.39 9.61 -11.05
C LEU A 243 -14.85 9.42 -10.61
N LEU A 244 -15.45 8.26 -10.90
CA LEU A 244 -16.82 7.97 -10.48
C LEU A 244 -16.96 7.99 -8.96
N ASN A 245 -16.03 7.39 -8.24
CA ASN A 245 -16.00 7.41 -6.78
C ASN A 245 -15.81 8.83 -6.23
N GLU A 246 -14.99 9.66 -6.87
CA GLU A 246 -14.85 11.06 -6.50
C GLU A 246 -16.14 11.84 -6.73
N VAL A 247 -16.75 11.75 -7.91
CA VAL A 247 -18.01 12.42 -8.27
C VAL A 247 -19.15 11.96 -7.35
N LEU A 248 -19.26 10.67 -7.06
CA LEU A 248 -20.22 10.08 -6.13
C LEU A 248 -20.17 10.76 -4.76
N ASN A 249 -18.97 11.10 -4.30
CA ASN A 249 -18.73 11.72 -3.01
C ASN A 249 -18.79 13.26 -3.04
N LEU A 250 -19.14 13.85 -4.18
CA LEU A 250 -19.39 15.30 -4.32
C LEU A 250 -20.89 15.64 -4.39
N VAL A 251 -21.77 14.66 -4.54
CA VAL A 251 -23.19 14.88 -4.79
C VAL A 251 -24.08 14.16 -3.79
N GLU A 252 -25.25 14.77 -3.49
CA GLU A 252 -26.29 14.16 -2.67
C GLU A 252 -27.51 13.75 -3.52
N TYR A 253 -27.73 14.44 -4.65
CA TYR A 253 -28.79 14.16 -5.61
C TYR A 253 -28.26 14.35 -7.04
N PRO A 254 -27.83 13.25 -7.70
CA PRO A 254 -27.11 13.36 -8.94
C PRO A 254 -28.01 13.58 -10.14
N THR A 255 -27.63 14.51 -11.02
CA THR A 255 -28.19 14.68 -12.38
C THR A 255 -27.03 14.81 -13.36
N ALA A 256 -26.85 13.78 -14.18
CA ALA A 256 -25.84 13.78 -15.24
C ALA A 256 -26.31 14.59 -16.45
N PHE A 257 -25.38 15.26 -17.11
CA PHE A 257 -25.64 16.01 -18.33
C PHE A 257 -24.42 16.03 -19.25
N MET A 258 -24.65 16.26 -20.54
CA MET A 258 -23.60 16.46 -21.52
C MET A 258 -23.46 17.94 -21.85
N GLY A 259 -22.21 18.42 -21.84
CA GLY A 259 -21.81 19.72 -22.35
C GLY A 259 -20.87 19.57 -23.56
N SER A 260 -20.52 20.70 -24.15
CA SER A 260 -19.69 20.78 -25.37
C SER A 260 -18.66 21.89 -25.28
N PHE A 261 -17.64 21.81 -26.13
CA PHE A 261 -16.67 22.86 -26.36
C PHE A 261 -16.35 22.97 -27.86
N ASP A 262 -15.65 24.04 -28.26
CA ASP A 262 -15.29 24.23 -29.66
C ASP A 262 -14.30 23.15 -30.14
N ALA A 263 -14.59 22.53 -31.26
CA ALA A 263 -13.77 21.48 -31.86
C ALA A 263 -12.34 21.94 -32.21
N LYS A 264 -12.07 23.24 -32.28
CA LYS A 264 -10.72 23.79 -32.50
C LYS A 264 -9.73 23.33 -31.40
N TYR A 265 -10.20 23.11 -30.15
CA TYR A 265 -9.34 22.67 -29.06
C TYR A 265 -8.83 21.23 -29.22
N LEU A 266 -9.46 20.42 -30.10
CA LEU A 266 -8.96 19.08 -30.42
C LEU A 266 -7.62 19.09 -31.21
N GLU A 267 -7.08 20.25 -31.57
CA GLU A 267 -5.71 20.42 -32.09
C GLU A 267 -4.67 20.36 -30.98
N VAL A 268 -5.06 20.59 -29.73
CA VAL A 268 -4.22 20.42 -28.54
C VAL A 268 -4.07 18.94 -28.22
N PRO A 269 -2.93 18.46 -27.69
CA PRO A 269 -2.77 17.07 -27.31
C PRO A 269 -3.91 16.58 -26.42
N GLU A 270 -4.39 15.38 -26.73
CA GLU A 270 -5.53 14.78 -26.03
C GLU A 270 -5.35 14.75 -24.51
N GLU A 271 -4.15 14.48 -24.05
CA GLU A 271 -3.83 14.39 -22.63
C GLU A 271 -4.08 15.71 -21.89
N VAL A 272 -3.83 16.85 -22.52
CA VAL A 272 -4.13 18.18 -21.96
C VAL A 272 -5.63 18.37 -21.77
N LEU A 273 -6.43 17.95 -22.79
CA LEU A 273 -7.88 18.03 -22.74
C LEU A 273 -8.46 17.09 -21.69
N VAL A 274 -7.97 15.86 -21.65
CA VAL A 274 -8.39 14.85 -20.67
C VAL A 274 -8.05 15.29 -19.24
N THR A 275 -6.85 15.79 -19.00
CA THR A 275 -6.44 16.34 -17.69
C THR A 275 -7.33 17.51 -17.28
N SER A 276 -7.57 18.46 -18.19
CA SER A 276 -8.46 19.59 -17.92
C SER A 276 -9.87 19.14 -17.53
N MET A 277 -10.40 18.14 -18.21
CA MET A 277 -11.72 17.58 -17.92
C MET A 277 -11.76 16.75 -16.66
N LYS A 278 -10.88 15.76 -16.55
CA LYS A 278 -10.90 14.75 -15.48
C LYS A 278 -10.35 15.31 -14.15
N GLU A 279 -9.11 15.83 -14.16
CA GLU A 279 -8.43 16.21 -12.92
C GLU A 279 -8.88 17.56 -12.37
N HIS A 280 -9.20 18.53 -13.26
CA HIS A 280 -9.56 19.87 -12.81
C HIS A 280 -11.06 20.09 -12.67
N GLN A 281 -11.89 19.47 -13.50
CA GLN A 281 -13.33 19.72 -13.54
C GLN A 281 -14.19 18.52 -13.10
N ARG A 282 -13.61 17.33 -12.93
CA ARG A 282 -14.32 16.10 -12.60
C ARG A 282 -15.36 15.71 -13.65
N TYR A 283 -15.00 15.87 -14.93
CA TYR A 283 -15.85 15.52 -16.07
C TYR A 283 -15.40 14.21 -16.70
N PHE A 284 -16.35 13.40 -17.14
CA PHE A 284 -16.09 12.18 -17.89
C PHE A 284 -15.90 12.51 -19.37
N VAL A 285 -14.96 11.81 -19.98
CA VAL A 285 -14.55 11.97 -21.36
C VAL A 285 -15.53 11.29 -22.31
N VAL A 286 -15.83 11.94 -23.44
CA VAL A 286 -16.72 11.41 -24.48
C VAL A 286 -15.92 11.09 -25.73
N ARG A 287 -16.13 9.89 -26.28
CA ARG A 287 -15.47 9.40 -27.49
C ARG A 287 -16.48 8.96 -28.54
N ASP A 288 -16.05 8.94 -29.80
CA ASP A 288 -16.82 8.28 -30.84
C ASP A 288 -16.71 6.75 -30.77
N GLN A 289 -17.36 6.04 -31.68
CA GLN A 289 -17.35 4.58 -31.72
C GLN A 289 -15.96 3.99 -32.04
N ASP A 290 -15.10 4.77 -32.69
CA ASP A 290 -13.72 4.41 -33.03
C ASP A 290 -12.72 4.74 -31.92
N GLY A 291 -13.20 5.33 -30.81
CA GLY A 291 -12.39 5.69 -29.63
C GLY A 291 -11.74 7.07 -29.72
N LYS A 292 -12.03 7.88 -30.74
CA LYS A 292 -11.50 9.24 -30.88
C LYS A 292 -12.23 10.20 -29.95
N LEU A 293 -11.47 11.10 -29.29
CA LEU A 293 -12.01 12.13 -28.41
C LEU A 293 -12.98 13.04 -29.18
N LEU A 294 -14.16 13.28 -28.62
CA LEU A 294 -15.16 14.22 -29.10
C LEU A 294 -15.09 15.54 -28.29
N PRO A 295 -15.54 16.66 -28.88
CA PRO A 295 -15.58 17.96 -28.20
C PRO A 295 -16.78 18.06 -27.26
N ASN A 296 -16.94 17.05 -26.41
CA ASN A 296 -18.03 16.90 -25.47
C ASN A 296 -17.49 16.37 -24.13
N PHE A 297 -18.22 16.60 -23.06
CA PHE A 297 -17.94 16.07 -21.73
C PHE A 297 -19.23 15.69 -21.01
N ILE A 298 -19.13 14.81 -20.03
CA ILE A 298 -20.22 14.53 -19.09
C ILE A 298 -19.85 15.09 -17.73
N SER A 299 -20.77 15.79 -17.10
CA SER A 299 -20.68 16.22 -15.73
C SER A 299 -21.90 15.79 -14.93
N VAL A 300 -21.78 15.73 -13.61
CA VAL A 300 -22.85 15.36 -12.69
C VAL A 300 -23.12 16.52 -11.75
N ARG A 301 -24.30 17.10 -11.90
CA ARG A 301 -24.78 18.16 -11.01
C ARG A 301 -25.23 17.56 -9.68
N ASN A 302 -24.89 18.24 -8.57
CA ASN A 302 -25.56 18.03 -7.30
C ASN A 302 -26.87 18.83 -7.25
N GLY A 303 -27.96 18.24 -7.71
CA GLY A 303 -29.27 18.87 -7.81
C GLY A 303 -30.16 18.23 -8.88
N ASN A 304 -31.39 18.75 -9.01
CA ASN A 304 -32.38 18.27 -10.01
C ASN A 304 -32.12 18.84 -11.41
N ALA A 305 -32.98 18.48 -12.38
CA ALA A 305 -32.83 18.90 -13.77
C ALA A 305 -33.41 20.32 -14.07
N GLU A 306 -33.95 21.03 -13.07
CA GLU A 306 -34.48 22.37 -13.29
C GLU A 306 -33.37 23.35 -13.68
N HIS A 307 -33.59 24.13 -14.70
CA HIS A 307 -32.62 25.10 -15.28
C HIS A 307 -31.25 24.48 -15.62
N LEU A 308 -31.26 23.22 -16.09
CA LEU A 308 -30.03 22.49 -16.41
C LEU A 308 -29.25 23.19 -17.55
N GLU A 309 -29.92 23.84 -18.47
CA GLU A 309 -29.32 24.63 -19.55
C GLU A 309 -28.38 25.74 -19.06
N ASN A 310 -28.67 26.35 -17.90
CA ASN A 310 -27.80 27.36 -17.31
C ASN A 310 -26.57 26.72 -16.65
N VAL A 311 -26.75 25.53 -16.07
CA VAL A 311 -25.66 24.76 -15.47
C VAL A 311 -24.71 24.29 -16.57
N ILE A 312 -25.22 23.75 -17.68
CA ILE A 312 -24.42 23.35 -18.85
C ILE A 312 -23.56 24.50 -19.32
N LYS A 313 -24.19 25.66 -19.64
CA LYS A 313 -23.45 26.86 -20.08
C LYS A 313 -22.39 27.33 -19.09
N GLY A 314 -22.69 27.23 -17.79
CA GLY A 314 -21.73 27.56 -16.74
C GLY A 314 -20.50 26.64 -16.77
N ASN A 315 -20.70 25.33 -16.87
CA ASN A 315 -19.64 24.35 -16.93
C ASN A 315 -18.83 24.44 -18.24
N GLU A 316 -19.49 24.64 -19.38
CA GLU A 316 -18.83 24.89 -20.68
C GLU A 316 -17.89 26.10 -20.58
N LYS A 317 -18.35 27.21 -19.98
CA LYS A 317 -17.53 28.42 -19.82
C LYS A 317 -16.32 28.19 -18.93
N VAL A 318 -16.45 27.44 -17.85
CA VAL A 318 -15.32 27.13 -16.97
C VAL A 318 -14.31 26.23 -17.68
N LEU A 319 -14.79 25.21 -18.39
CA LEU A 319 -13.90 24.34 -19.16
C LEU A 319 -13.16 25.10 -20.26
N VAL A 320 -13.87 25.94 -21.05
CA VAL A 320 -13.27 26.73 -22.11
C VAL A 320 -12.10 27.58 -21.62
N ALA A 321 -12.22 28.19 -20.45
CA ALA A 321 -11.10 28.98 -19.88
C ALA A 321 -9.84 28.12 -19.69
N ARG A 322 -9.97 26.88 -19.21
CA ARG A 322 -8.84 25.95 -19.06
C ARG A 322 -8.30 25.47 -20.41
N LEU A 323 -9.19 25.25 -21.39
CA LEU A 323 -8.79 24.85 -22.73
C LEU A 323 -8.06 25.98 -23.47
N GLU A 324 -8.41 27.25 -23.22
CA GLU A 324 -7.71 28.43 -23.76
C GLU A 324 -6.30 28.52 -23.18
N ASP A 325 -6.11 28.28 -21.88
CA ASP A 325 -4.80 28.22 -21.27
C ASP A 325 -3.96 27.08 -21.89
N GLY A 326 -4.54 25.88 -22.04
CA GLY A 326 -3.90 24.74 -22.69
C GLY A 326 -3.51 25.02 -24.14
N GLU A 327 -4.39 25.63 -24.95
CA GLU A 327 -4.11 26.03 -26.34
C GLU A 327 -2.99 27.06 -26.40
N PHE A 328 -3.01 28.05 -25.51
CA PHE A 328 -1.99 29.09 -25.42
C PHE A 328 -0.61 28.49 -25.13
N PHE A 329 -0.48 27.69 -24.07
CA PHE A 329 0.80 27.07 -23.73
C PHE A 329 1.28 26.08 -24.79
N TRP A 330 0.37 25.29 -25.37
CA TRP A 330 0.71 24.39 -26.48
C TRP A 330 1.38 25.12 -27.65
N ARG A 331 0.91 26.31 -28.00
CA ARG A 331 1.48 27.11 -29.09
C ARG A 331 2.75 27.84 -28.69
N GLU A 332 2.83 28.36 -27.47
CA GLU A 332 4.01 29.10 -27.00
C GLU A 332 5.20 28.19 -26.74
N ASP A 333 4.98 27.05 -26.12
CA ASP A 333 6.06 26.11 -25.76
C ASP A 333 6.76 25.50 -26.98
N GLN A 334 6.06 25.35 -28.11
CA GLN A 334 6.67 24.91 -29.37
C GLN A 334 7.72 25.88 -29.94
N LYS A 335 7.76 27.13 -29.47
CA LYS A 335 8.79 28.11 -29.83
C LYS A 335 10.05 28.01 -29.00
N LEU A 336 10.00 27.22 -27.91
CA LEU A 336 11.11 27.08 -26.97
C LEU A 336 12.18 26.14 -27.54
N VAL A 337 13.43 26.40 -27.19
CA VAL A 337 14.57 25.58 -27.58
C VAL A 337 14.98 24.73 -26.38
N ILE A 338 14.98 23.38 -26.55
CA ILE A 338 15.26 22.43 -25.47
C ILE A 338 16.59 22.73 -24.77
N SER A 339 17.67 23.01 -25.52
CA SER A 339 18.98 23.35 -24.93
C SER A 339 18.93 24.52 -23.99
N ASP A 340 18.17 25.56 -24.33
CA ASP A 340 18.04 26.76 -23.50
C ASP A 340 17.27 26.50 -22.21
N LEU A 341 16.28 25.63 -22.28
CA LEU A 341 15.53 25.16 -21.10
C LEU A 341 16.44 24.34 -20.18
N VAL A 342 17.20 23.42 -20.75
CA VAL A 342 18.17 22.59 -19.99
C VAL A 342 19.22 23.49 -19.27
N GLU A 343 19.74 24.54 -19.93
CA GLU A 343 20.65 25.48 -19.29
C GLU A 343 20.00 26.24 -18.12
N LYS A 344 18.74 26.62 -18.23
CA LYS A 344 17.99 27.26 -17.16
C LYS A 344 17.78 26.36 -15.94
N LEU A 345 17.81 25.02 -16.07
CA LEU A 345 17.71 24.08 -14.96
C LEU A 345 18.89 24.19 -13.97
N ASN A 346 20.00 24.83 -14.35
CA ASN A 346 21.07 25.23 -13.40
C ASN A 346 20.57 26.13 -12.27
N HIS A 347 19.50 26.87 -12.50
CA HIS A 347 18.92 27.83 -11.54
C HIS A 347 17.68 27.27 -10.83
N VAL A 348 17.26 26.05 -11.16
CA VAL A 348 16.14 25.37 -10.50
C VAL A 348 16.69 24.46 -9.41
N THR A 349 16.35 24.74 -8.18
CA THR A 349 16.80 23.97 -7.03
C THR A 349 16.15 22.60 -7.02
N PHE A 350 16.95 21.52 -7.05
CA PHE A 350 16.47 20.18 -6.77
C PHE A 350 16.23 20.02 -5.26
N HIS A 351 17.24 20.33 -4.47
CA HIS A 351 17.14 20.48 -3.02
C HIS A 351 18.29 21.37 -2.51
N GLU A 352 18.03 22.22 -1.52
CA GLU A 352 18.99 23.21 -1.03
C GLU A 352 20.35 22.64 -0.59
N LYS A 353 20.38 21.39 -0.10
CA LYS A 353 21.59 20.67 0.33
C LYS A 353 22.22 19.81 -0.76
N ILE A 354 21.53 19.60 -1.88
CA ILE A 354 21.95 18.65 -2.93
C ILE A 354 22.41 19.38 -4.20
N GLY A 355 21.74 20.51 -4.50
CA GLY A 355 22.07 21.32 -5.66
C GLY A 355 20.89 21.54 -6.61
N SER A 356 21.20 21.82 -7.86
CA SER A 356 20.24 22.14 -8.92
C SER A 356 19.70 20.88 -9.62
N LEU A 357 18.59 21.04 -10.35
CA LEU A 357 18.07 19.99 -11.25
C LEU A 357 19.09 19.62 -12.34
N ARG A 358 19.87 20.58 -12.84
CA ARG A 358 20.90 20.28 -13.83
C ARG A 358 21.99 19.38 -13.28
N GLU A 359 22.45 19.60 -12.05
CA GLU A 359 23.42 18.73 -11.37
C GLU A 359 22.86 17.34 -11.14
N HIS A 360 21.58 17.23 -10.73
CA HIS A 360 20.88 15.96 -10.64
C HIS A 360 20.87 15.23 -11.99
N MET A 361 20.52 15.90 -13.09
CA MET A 361 20.54 15.30 -14.44
C MET A 361 21.93 14.81 -14.84
N ILE A 362 23.00 15.54 -14.51
CA ILE A 362 24.38 15.14 -14.81
C ILE A 362 24.73 13.85 -14.07
N ARG A 363 24.44 13.76 -12.78
CA ARG A 363 24.66 12.55 -11.97
C ARG A 363 23.83 11.38 -12.51
N THR A 364 22.55 11.60 -12.76
CA THR A 364 21.65 10.61 -13.38
C THR A 364 22.21 10.08 -14.70
N GLY A 365 22.73 10.96 -15.55
CA GLY A 365 23.33 10.56 -16.83
C GLY A 365 24.53 9.61 -16.66
N GLN A 366 25.41 9.86 -15.70
CA GLN A 366 26.55 8.97 -15.42
C GLN A 366 26.09 7.61 -14.86
N ILE A 367 25.11 7.61 -13.96
CA ILE A 367 24.48 6.39 -13.43
C ILE A 367 23.82 5.60 -14.55
N ALA A 368 23.11 6.27 -15.47
CA ALA A 368 22.42 5.65 -16.58
C ALA A 368 23.39 4.91 -17.53
N ILE A 369 24.53 5.51 -17.85
CA ILE A 369 25.54 4.86 -18.70
C ILE A 369 26.13 3.62 -18.02
N LEU A 370 26.43 3.68 -16.73
CA LEU A 370 26.90 2.52 -15.96
C LEU A 370 25.86 1.39 -15.94
N LEU A 371 24.59 1.73 -15.75
CA LEU A 371 23.49 0.76 -15.79
C LEU A 371 23.30 0.16 -17.19
N ALA A 372 23.43 0.95 -18.26
CA ALA A 372 23.31 0.50 -19.63
C ALA A 372 24.32 -0.62 -19.95
N GLU A 373 25.56 -0.47 -19.50
CA GLU A 373 26.60 -1.49 -19.65
C GLU A 373 26.22 -2.79 -18.92
N LYS A 374 25.79 -2.67 -17.65
CA LYS A 374 25.40 -3.83 -16.83
C LYS A 374 24.12 -4.52 -17.33
N ALA A 375 23.18 -3.76 -17.91
CA ALA A 375 21.93 -4.27 -18.49
C ALA A 375 22.11 -4.78 -19.93
N GLY A 376 23.26 -4.59 -20.54
CA GLY A 376 23.58 -5.07 -21.90
C GLY A 376 22.82 -4.32 -23.00
N LEU A 377 22.64 -2.99 -22.86
CA LEU A 377 22.06 -2.18 -23.92
C LEU A 377 22.95 -2.17 -25.16
N SER A 378 22.33 -2.10 -26.34
CA SER A 378 23.05 -1.92 -27.61
C SER A 378 23.68 -0.51 -27.70
N VAL A 379 24.55 -0.33 -28.69
CA VAL A 379 25.19 0.98 -28.91
C VAL A 379 24.14 2.05 -29.24
N ASP A 380 23.15 1.73 -30.07
CA ASP A 380 22.10 2.66 -30.46
C ASP A 380 21.20 3.03 -29.25
N GLU A 381 20.82 2.04 -28.44
CA GLU A 381 20.06 2.28 -27.19
C GLU A 381 20.87 3.14 -26.21
N THR A 382 22.19 2.96 -26.13
CA THR A 382 23.08 3.74 -25.27
C THR A 382 23.20 5.20 -25.75
N VAL A 383 23.23 5.41 -27.08
CA VAL A 383 23.23 6.77 -27.66
C VAL A 383 21.92 7.48 -27.36
N ASP A 384 20.77 6.81 -27.57
CA ASP A 384 19.45 7.37 -27.23
C ASP A 384 19.34 7.66 -25.73
N LEU A 385 19.84 6.76 -24.87
CA LEU A 385 19.89 6.97 -23.43
C LEU A 385 20.70 8.19 -23.01
N ALA A 386 21.89 8.35 -23.57
CA ALA A 386 22.75 9.49 -23.30
C ALA A 386 22.06 10.81 -23.70
N ARG A 387 21.37 10.80 -24.86
CA ARG A 387 20.61 11.95 -25.32
C ARG A 387 19.41 12.23 -24.42
N ALA A 388 18.62 11.23 -24.08
CA ALA A 388 17.49 11.36 -23.16
C ALA A 388 17.95 11.91 -21.80
N ALA A 389 18.98 11.33 -21.18
CA ALA A 389 19.52 11.77 -19.90
C ALA A 389 20.01 13.23 -19.92
N ALA A 390 20.46 13.73 -21.09
CA ALA A 390 20.90 15.11 -21.22
C ALA A 390 19.76 16.13 -21.20
N ILE A 391 18.51 15.71 -21.50
CA ILE A 391 17.39 16.65 -21.70
C ILE A 391 16.12 16.34 -20.88
N TYR A 392 15.99 15.18 -20.28
CA TYR A 392 14.73 14.58 -19.78
C TYR A 392 13.89 15.40 -18.78
N LYS A 393 14.42 16.46 -18.21
CA LYS A 393 13.68 17.36 -17.28
C LYS A 393 13.36 18.74 -17.90
N PHE A 394 13.60 18.95 -19.20
CA PHE A 394 13.43 20.27 -19.81
C PHE A 394 11.97 20.76 -19.74
N ASP A 395 11.02 19.86 -19.79
CA ASP A 395 9.57 20.11 -19.80
C ASP A 395 9.06 20.77 -18.51
N LEU A 396 9.77 20.61 -17.40
CA LEU A 396 9.46 21.31 -16.14
C LEU A 396 9.51 22.85 -16.26
N LEU A 397 10.15 23.38 -17.30
CA LEU A 397 10.22 24.81 -17.58
C LEU A 397 9.32 25.25 -18.73
N THR A 398 8.47 24.37 -19.23
CA THR A 398 7.44 24.74 -20.21
C THR A 398 6.22 25.34 -19.50
N GLY A 399 5.51 26.23 -20.19
CA GLY A 399 4.28 26.81 -19.66
C GLY A 399 3.20 25.78 -19.43
N MET A 400 3.11 24.76 -20.30
CA MET A 400 2.16 23.67 -20.17
C MET A 400 2.34 22.89 -18.86
N VAL A 401 3.56 22.44 -18.55
CA VAL A 401 3.83 21.69 -17.32
C VAL A 401 3.76 22.61 -16.10
N GLY A 402 4.01 23.91 -16.25
CA GLY A 402 3.82 24.89 -15.19
C GLY A 402 2.36 25.09 -14.76
N GLU A 403 1.40 24.92 -15.69
CA GLU A 403 -0.05 24.99 -15.43
C GLU A 403 -0.66 23.61 -15.12
N PHE A 404 -0.15 22.56 -15.76
CA PHE A 404 -0.64 21.16 -15.66
C PHE A 404 0.53 20.27 -15.23
N ASP A 405 0.86 20.27 -13.95
CA ASP A 405 2.01 19.51 -13.41
C ASP A 405 1.88 18.00 -13.56
N GLU A 406 0.65 17.49 -13.67
CA GLU A 406 0.35 16.08 -13.95
C GLU A 406 0.86 15.63 -15.34
N LEU A 407 1.08 16.58 -16.26
CA LEU A 407 1.55 16.32 -17.63
C LEU A 407 3.07 16.30 -17.78
N GLN A 408 3.82 16.43 -16.67
CA GLN A 408 5.27 16.28 -16.71
C GLN A 408 5.67 14.91 -17.28
N GLY A 409 6.68 14.90 -18.14
CA GLY A 409 7.10 13.74 -18.91
C GLY A 409 6.24 13.49 -20.14
N ILE A 410 4.91 13.50 -20.04
CA ILE A 410 4.00 13.32 -21.16
C ILE A 410 4.19 14.45 -22.20
N MET A 411 4.18 15.70 -21.75
CA MET A 411 4.44 16.83 -22.62
C MET A 411 5.89 16.91 -23.05
N GLY A 412 6.80 16.45 -22.20
CA GLY A 412 8.21 16.28 -22.55
C GLY A 412 8.42 15.37 -23.74
N GLU A 413 7.74 14.22 -23.80
CA GLU A 413 7.73 13.31 -24.96
C GLU A 413 7.25 14.02 -26.21
N LYS A 414 6.10 14.72 -26.14
CA LYS A 414 5.50 15.39 -27.29
C LYS A 414 6.38 16.53 -27.83
N TYR A 415 6.90 17.37 -26.96
CA TYR A 415 7.79 18.47 -27.37
C TYR A 415 9.13 17.94 -27.90
N ALA A 416 9.66 16.85 -27.36
CA ALA A 416 10.87 16.22 -27.87
C ALA A 416 10.68 15.71 -29.31
N LEU A 417 9.54 15.02 -29.58
CA LEU A 417 9.19 14.58 -30.93
C LEU A 417 9.08 15.75 -31.90
N LEU A 418 8.42 16.85 -31.51
CA LEU A 418 8.28 18.06 -32.33
C LEU A 418 9.63 18.73 -32.56
N ALA A 419 10.56 18.66 -31.63
CA ALA A 419 11.92 19.14 -31.78
C ALA A 419 12.84 18.24 -32.62
N GLY A 420 12.35 17.07 -33.08
CA GLY A 420 13.08 16.15 -33.94
C GLY A 420 13.92 15.11 -33.20
N GLU A 421 13.70 14.91 -31.91
CA GLU A 421 14.32 13.80 -31.16
C GLU A 421 13.78 12.45 -31.65
N THR A 422 14.57 11.37 -31.44
CA THR A 422 14.13 10.00 -31.80
C THR A 422 12.93 9.57 -30.93
N PRO A 423 12.05 8.70 -31.45
CA PRO A 423 10.96 8.15 -30.63
C PRO A 423 11.44 7.48 -29.35
N ALA A 424 12.62 6.84 -29.35
CA ALA A 424 13.20 6.22 -28.16
C ALA A 424 13.62 7.25 -27.11
N VAL A 425 14.22 8.37 -27.51
CA VAL A 425 14.55 9.50 -26.62
C VAL A 425 13.28 10.12 -26.06
N ALA A 426 12.30 10.37 -26.89
CA ALA A 426 11.04 10.97 -26.48
C ALA A 426 10.27 10.09 -25.49
N ALA A 427 10.12 8.78 -25.78
CA ALA A 427 9.49 7.82 -24.87
C ALA A 427 10.22 7.76 -23.53
N ALA A 428 11.56 7.74 -23.53
CA ALA A 428 12.34 7.71 -22.29
C ALA A 428 12.10 8.95 -21.40
N ILE A 429 11.83 10.11 -22.00
CA ILE A 429 11.46 11.33 -21.26
C ILE A 429 10.14 11.15 -20.51
N ARG A 430 9.14 10.48 -21.08
CA ARG A 430 7.90 10.14 -20.36
C ARG A 430 8.14 9.04 -19.32
N GLU A 431 8.81 7.98 -19.71
CA GLU A 431 8.94 6.76 -18.93
C GLU A 431 9.83 6.90 -17.68
N HIS A 432 10.73 7.88 -17.63
CA HIS A 432 11.62 8.03 -16.47
C HIS A 432 10.87 8.33 -15.17
N TYR A 433 9.67 8.89 -15.23
CA TYR A 433 8.82 9.08 -14.06
C TYR A 433 8.18 7.79 -13.55
N MET A 434 8.05 6.78 -14.43
CA MET A 434 7.37 5.51 -14.09
C MET A 434 8.21 4.65 -13.12
N PRO A 435 7.56 3.87 -12.25
CA PRO A 435 6.16 3.99 -11.88
C PRO A 435 5.88 5.23 -11.02
N THR A 436 4.75 5.88 -11.24
CA THR A 436 4.33 7.07 -10.49
C THR A 436 3.66 6.75 -9.15
N SER A 437 3.20 5.50 -8.98
CA SER A 437 2.60 4.96 -7.76
C SER A 437 3.19 3.60 -7.40
N ALA A 438 2.83 3.05 -6.23
CA ALA A 438 3.34 1.75 -5.77
C ALA A 438 3.02 0.62 -6.75
N GLU A 439 1.83 0.62 -7.35
CA GLU A 439 1.34 -0.37 -8.32
C GLU A 439 1.23 0.22 -9.74
N GLY A 440 1.74 1.43 -9.97
CA GLY A 440 1.67 2.12 -11.26
C GLY A 440 2.38 1.37 -12.38
N GLU A 441 2.09 1.77 -13.61
CA GLU A 441 2.68 1.24 -14.82
C GLU A 441 4.20 1.39 -14.83
N LEU A 442 4.88 0.42 -15.41
CA LEU A 442 6.33 0.41 -15.56
C LEU A 442 6.74 0.94 -16.93
N PRO A 443 7.98 1.44 -17.10
CA PRO A 443 8.54 1.75 -18.41
C PRO A 443 8.41 0.55 -19.36
N GLU A 444 8.10 0.81 -20.62
CA GLU A 444 8.02 -0.22 -21.67
C GLU A 444 9.37 -0.41 -22.39
N SER A 445 10.09 0.71 -22.58
CA SER A 445 11.38 0.70 -23.28
C SER A 445 12.55 0.45 -22.32
N LYS A 446 13.60 -0.22 -22.80
CA LYS A 446 14.85 -0.39 -22.03
C LYS A 446 15.49 0.95 -21.71
N VAL A 447 15.46 1.89 -22.65
CA VAL A 447 16.05 3.23 -22.50
C VAL A 447 15.34 3.98 -21.39
N GLY A 448 14.00 4.00 -21.41
CA GLY A 448 13.20 4.63 -20.37
C GLY A 448 13.35 3.95 -19.00
N ALA A 449 13.42 2.62 -18.99
CA ALA A 449 13.61 1.84 -17.76
C ALA A 449 14.96 2.13 -17.08
N ILE A 450 16.05 2.17 -17.84
CA ILE A 450 17.38 2.52 -17.31
C ILE A 450 17.40 3.97 -16.82
N LEU A 451 16.81 4.90 -17.57
CA LEU A 451 16.73 6.29 -17.15
C LEU A 451 15.90 6.45 -15.87
N ALA A 452 14.78 5.72 -15.76
CA ALA A 452 13.92 5.70 -14.56
C ALA A 452 14.66 5.15 -13.33
N ILE A 453 15.43 4.07 -13.49
CA ILE A 453 16.27 3.53 -12.40
C ILE A 453 17.33 4.55 -12.01
N ALA A 454 18.03 5.15 -12.97
CA ALA A 454 19.11 6.09 -12.73
C ALA A 454 18.62 7.35 -12.00
N ASP A 455 17.51 7.94 -12.42
CA ASP A 455 16.88 9.11 -11.79
C ASP A 455 16.49 8.83 -10.32
N LYS A 456 15.88 7.65 -10.09
CA LYS A 456 15.49 7.21 -8.75
C LYS A 456 16.70 6.89 -7.88
N LEU A 457 17.75 6.27 -8.42
CA LEU A 457 18.97 5.97 -7.67
C LEU A 457 19.71 7.24 -7.29
N ASP A 458 19.90 8.22 -8.20
CA ASP A 458 20.52 9.52 -7.82
C ASP A 458 19.70 10.20 -6.73
N THR A 459 18.37 10.18 -6.84
CA THR A 459 17.51 10.76 -5.82
C THR A 459 17.75 10.08 -4.46
N ILE A 460 17.71 8.76 -4.37
CA ILE A 460 17.93 8.02 -3.12
C ILE A 460 19.32 8.31 -2.55
N LEU A 461 20.36 8.16 -3.36
CA LEU A 461 21.75 8.34 -2.95
C LEU A 461 22.02 9.78 -2.48
N SER A 462 21.51 10.77 -3.20
CA SER A 462 21.67 12.16 -2.88
C SER A 462 21.00 12.57 -1.56
N PHE A 463 19.75 12.13 -1.34
CA PHE A 463 19.03 12.44 -0.11
C PHE A 463 19.63 11.72 1.11
N PHE A 464 20.07 10.47 0.96
CA PHE A 464 20.77 9.75 2.02
C PHE A 464 22.10 10.43 2.39
N SER A 465 22.83 10.93 1.39
CA SER A 465 24.14 11.58 1.60
C SER A 465 24.04 12.89 2.40
N VAL A 466 22.90 13.56 2.38
CA VAL A 466 22.65 14.77 3.20
C VAL A 466 21.85 14.48 4.47
N GLY A 467 21.70 13.20 4.85
CA GLY A 467 21.06 12.76 6.09
C GLY A 467 19.53 12.82 6.06
N LEU A 468 18.90 12.94 4.90
CA LEU A 468 17.44 12.96 4.74
C LEU A 468 16.89 11.55 4.50
N ILE A 469 17.10 10.69 5.50
CA ILE A 469 16.72 9.28 5.47
C ILE A 469 15.30 9.11 6.03
N PRO A 470 14.38 8.41 5.30
CA PRO A 470 13.02 8.18 5.78
C PRO A 470 12.96 7.40 7.10
N SER A 471 12.16 7.86 8.05
CA SER A 471 11.99 7.22 9.35
C SER A 471 10.51 7.03 9.71
N GLY A 472 10.13 5.88 10.27
CA GLY A 472 8.74 5.58 10.63
C GLY A 472 7.78 5.79 9.44
N SER A 473 6.73 6.60 9.60
CA SER A 473 5.81 6.98 8.53
C SER A 473 6.27 8.21 7.72
N ASN A 474 7.34 8.89 8.15
CA ASN A 474 7.80 10.12 7.52
C ASN A 474 8.69 9.83 6.30
N ASP A 475 8.22 10.22 5.13
CA ASP A 475 8.93 10.11 3.83
C ASP A 475 8.50 11.26 2.90
N PRO A 476 8.87 12.51 3.20
CA PRO A 476 8.39 13.67 2.46
C PRO A 476 8.89 13.72 1.01
N TYR A 477 9.95 12.99 0.70
CA TYR A 477 10.56 12.94 -0.64
C TYR A 477 10.20 11.65 -1.41
N ALA A 478 9.29 10.84 -0.87
CA ALA A 478 8.82 9.60 -1.49
C ALA A 478 9.95 8.61 -1.88
N LEU A 479 11.03 8.58 -1.10
CA LEU A 479 12.19 7.71 -1.36
C LEU A 479 11.83 6.22 -1.31
N ARG A 480 10.84 5.84 -0.47
CA ARG A 480 10.33 4.46 -0.44
C ARG A 480 9.67 4.07 -1.75
N ARG A 481 8.90 4.98 -2.36
CA ARG A 481 8.26 4.76 -3.66
C ARG A 481 9.31 4.70 -4.77
N ALA A 482 10.29 5.60 -4.74
CA ALA A 482 11.40 5.58 -5.70
C ALA A 482 12.15 4.25 -5.66
N THR A 483 12.53 3.77 -4.46
CA THR A 483 13.23 2.49 -4.29
C THR A 483 12.36 1.30 -4.71
N GLN A 484 11.05 1.33 -4.41
CA GLN A 484 10.11 0.31 -4.89
C GLN A 484 10.07 0.28 -6.42
N GLY A 485 10.11 1.45 -7.07
CA GLY A 485 10.19 1.58 -8.52
C GLY A 485 11.45 0.93 -9.10
N VAL A 486 12.62 1.19 -8.50
CA VAL A 486 13.89 0.55 -8.91
C VAL A 486 13.77 -0.98 -8.87
N VAL A 487 13.33 -1.53 -7.75
CA VAL A 487 13.21 -2.98 -7.55
C VAL A 487 12.21 -3.60 -8.54
N ARG A 488 11.04 -2.97 -8.74
CA ARG A 488 10.02 -3.43 -9.69
C ARG A 488 10.51 -3.42 -11.14
N ILE A 489 11.24 -2.39 -11.55
CA ILE A 489 11.77 -2.30 -12.92
C ILE A 489 12.83 -3.37 -13.14
N LEU A 490 13.76 -3.56 -12.19
CA LEU A 490 14.81 -4.60 -12.30
C LEU A 490 14.20 -6.00 -12.45
N ASP A 491 13.17 -6.31 -11.66
CA ASP A 491 12.45 -7.58 -11.72
C ASP A 491 11.71 -7.75 -13.06
N ALA A 492 10.92 -6.75 -13.47
CA ALA A 492 10.10 -6.82 -14.68
C ALA A 492 10.93 -6.99 -15.97
N PHE A 493 12.12 -6.39 -16.03
CA PHE A 493 13.05 -6.56 -17.16
C PHE A 493 13.95 -7.79 -17.04
N GLY A 494 13.90 -8.51 -15.91
CA GLY A 494 14.75 -9.67 -15.66
C GLY A 494 16.24 -9.33 -15.69
N TRP A 495 16.63 -8.13 -15.27
CA TRP A 495 18.03 -7.74 -15.25
C TRP A 495 18.77 -8.31 -14.03
N HIS A 496 19.73 -9.18 -14.30
CA HIS A 496 20.57 -9.82 -13.28
C HIS A 496 21.74 -8.90 -12.86
N ILE A 497 21.42 -7.70 -12.38
CA ILE A 497 22.41 -6.72 -11.92
C ILE A 497 22.67 -6.94 -10.42
N ALA A 498 23.91 -7.24 -10.07
CA ALA A 498 24.35 -7.33 -8.69
C ALA A 498 24.33 -5.94 -8.05
N MET A 499 23.39 -5.72 -7.12
CA MET A 499 23.13 -4.41 -6.52
C MET A 499 24.27 -3.96 -5.61
N ASP A 500 24.97 -4.86 -4.95
CA ASP A 500 26.16 -4.57 -4.16
C ASP A 500 27.29 -4.02 -5.02
N GLU A 501 27.61 -4.68 -6.13
CA GLU A 501 28.62 -4.21 -7.10
C GLU A 501 28.19 -2.90 -7.79
N LEU A 502 26.90 -2.77 -8.13
CA LEU A 502 26.37 -1.55 -8.69
C LEU A 502 26.55 -0.38 -7.72
N ILE A 503 26.10 -0.54 -6.49
CA ILE A 503 26.19 0.50 -5.46
C ILE A 503 27.67 0.84 -5.19
N ASP A 504 28.57 -0.14 -5.13
CA ASP A 504 30.01 0.11 -5.00
C ASP A 504 30.52 0.99 -6.14
N SER A 505 30.16 0.66 -7.38
CA SER A 505 30.54 1.43 -8.56
C SER A 505 29.98 2.86 -8.52
N LEU A 506 28.75 3.05 -8.00
CA LEU A 506 28.14 4.38 -7.87
C LEU A 506 28.84 5.26 -6.80
N TYR A 507 29.29 4.64 -5.70
CA TYR A 507 30.06 5.37 -4.66
C TYR A 507 31.48 5.73 -5.12
N ASP A 508 31.99 5.06 -6.15
CA ASP A 508 33.28 5.41 -6.77
C ASP A 508 33.17 6.57 -7.77
N LEU A 509 31.96 6.94 -8.21
CA LEU A 509 31.74 8.11 -9.05
C LEU A 509 32.13 9.39 -8.31
N LYS A 510 32.71 10.33 -9.03
CA LYS A 510 33.11 11.63 -8.47
C LYS A 510 32.30 12.75 -9.11
N PHE A 511 31.63 13.49 -8.29
CA PHE A 511 30.85 14.67 -8.68
C PHE A 511 31.38 15.91 -7.97
N ASP A 512 31.42 17.05 -8.66
CA ASP A 512 31.85 18.32 -8.05
C ASP A 512 30.83 18.83 -7.02
N SER A 513 29.55 18.48 -7.21
CA SER A 513 28.43 19.00 -6.40
C SER A 513 28.12 18.17 -5.17
N LEU A 514 28.39 16.86 -5.17
CA LEU A 514 27.96 15.93 -4.12
C LEU A 514 28.84 14.69 -4.07
N THR A 515 29.14 14.22 -2.85
CA THR A 515 29.74 12.90 -2.61
C THR A 515 28.71 12.01 -2.00
N TYR A 516 28.49 10.78 -2.53
CA TYR A 516 27.57 9.82 -1.94
C TYR A 516 28.10 9.26 -0.62
N GLU A 517 27.24 9.24 0.38
CA GLU A 517 27.50 8.75 1.73
C GLU A 517 26.39 7.81 2.20
N ASN A 518 26.57 7.17 3.37
CA ASN A 518 25.58 6.30 4.01
C ASN A 518 25.22 5.05 3.19
N LYS A 519 26.24 4.37 2.60
CA LYS A 519 26.09 3.20 1.75
C LYS A 519 25.33 2.05 2.41
N ALA A 520 25.63 1.77 3.68
CA ALA A 520 25.01 0.66 4.41
C ALA A 520 23.49 0.87 4.54
N GLU A 521 23.08 2.08 4.88
CA GLU A 521 21.68 2.48 5.01
C GLU A 521 20.94 2.40 3.67
N VAL A 522 21.60 2.77 2.57
CA VAL A 522 21.04 2.63 1.21
C VAL A 522 20.81 1.15 0.88
N MET A 523 21.79 0.30 1.16
CA MET A 523 21.68 -1.15 0.91
C MET A 523 20.54 -1.77 1.71
N ASP A 524 20.43 -1.44 3.00
CA ASP A 524 19.36 -1.92 3.86
C ASP A 524 17.99 -1.40 3.39
N PHE A 525 17.95 -0.16 2.91
CA PHE A 525 16.74 0.44 2.38
C PHE A 525 16.24 -0.25 1.11
N ILE A 526 17.15 -0.65 0.21
CA ILE A 526 16.81 -1.43 -0.99
C ILE A 526 16.36 -2.84 -0.60
N LYS A 527 17.08 -3.53 0.30
CA LYS A 527 16.69 -4.87 0.81
C LYS A 527 15.30 -4.88 1.42
N ALA A 528 14.94 -3.84 2.17
CA ALA A 528 13.60 -3.72 2.74
C ALA A 528 12.50 -3.59 1.68
N ARG A 529 12.81 -3.13 0.45
CA ARG A 529 11.84 -3.12 -0.67
C ARG A 529 11.73 -4.48 -1.34
N VAL A 530 12.84 -5.21 -1.47
CA VAL A 530 12.82 -6.60 -1.94
C VAL A 530 12.01 -7.48 -0.99
N ASP A 531 12.23 -7.35 0.35
CA ASP A 531 11.41 -8.03 1.37
C ASP A 531 9.90 -7.77 1.19
N LYS A 532 9.54 -6.50 0.95
CA LYS A 532 8.14 -6.14 0.71
C LYS A 532 7.58 -6.79 -0.56
N MET A 533 8.37 -6.89 -1.63
CA MET A 533 7.96 -7.54 -2.89
C MET A 533 7.77 -9.05 -2.75
N MET A 534 8.45 -9.70 -1.83
CA MET A 534 8.22 -11.12 -1.52
C MET A 534 6.82 -11.38 -0.92
N GLY A 535 6.04 -10.34 -0.59
CA GLY A 535 4.62 -10.43 -0.19
C GLY A 535 4.37 -11.38 1.00
N SER A 536 3.54 -12.40 0.79
CA SER A 536 3.14 -13.37 1.82
C SER A 536 4.13 -14.53 2.03
N THR A 537 5.33 -14.49 1.43
CA THR A 537 6.39 -15.48 1.66
C THR A 537 6.69 -15.61 3.17
N PRO A 538 6.83 -16.82 3.72
CA PRO A 538 7.20 -17.02 5.13
C PRO A 538 8.45 -16.24 5.53
N LYS A 539 8.44 -15.72 6.75
CA LYS A 539 9.47 -14.81 7.26
C LYS A 539 10.88 -15.41 7.22
N ASP A 540 11.02 -16.66 7.61
CA ASP A 540 12.29 -17.39 7.62
C ASP A 540 12.86 -17.60 6.21
N ILE A 541 12.00 -17.87 5.22
CA ILE A 541 12.41 -17.94 3.80
C ILE A 541 12.88 -16.56 3.32
N LYS A 542 12.14 -15.48 3.64
CA LYS A 542 12.56 -14.12 3.33
C LYS A 542 13.94 -13.80 3.90
N GLU A 543 14.14 -14.06 5.19
CA GLU A 543 15.42 -13.83 5.86
C GLU A 543 16.55 -14.63 5.22
N ALA A 544 16.31 -15.90 4.90
CA ALA A 544 17.29 -16.76 4.24
C ALA A 544 17.71 -16.26 2.84
N VAL A 545 16.76 -15.77 2.04
CA VAL A 545 17.01 -15.23 0.71
C VAL A 545 17.70 -13.87 0.79
N LEU A 546 17.25 -12.97 1.67
CA LEU A 546 17.88 -11.64 1.86
C LEU A 546 19.31 -11.71 2.42
N ALA A 547 19.68 -12.83 3.03
CA ALA A 547 21.02 -13.13 3.50
C ALA A 547 21.88 -13.87 2.45
N SER A 548 21.40 -14.05 1.21
CA SER A 548 22.18 -14.66 0.12
C SER A 548 23.45 -13.85 -0.19
N LEU A 549 24.44 -14.49 -0.80
CA LEU A 549 25.71 -13.85 -1.16
C LEU A 549 25.58 -12.88 -2.34
N ASN A 550 24.61 -13.12 -3.23
CA ASN A 550 24.39 -12.30 -4.41
C ASN A 550 23.15 -11.43 -4.19
N PHE A 551 23.31 -10.14 -4.17
CA PHE A 551 22.17 -9.22 -4.12
C PHE A 551 21.70 -8.86 -5.53
N VAL A 552 21.07 -9.82 -6.21
CA VAL A 552 20.39 -9.65 -7.50
C VAL A 552 18.89 -9.73 -7.28
N VAL A 553 18.16 -8.64 -7.54
CA VAL A 553 16.73 -8.51 -7.21
C VAL A 553 15.89 -9.63 -7.83
N ALA A 554 16.03 -9.86 -9.14
CA ALA A 554 15.26 -10.88 -9.87
C ALA A 554 15.53 -12.28 -9.30
N ASP A 555 16.81 -12.62 -9.06
CA ASP A 555 17.21 -13.92 -8.52
C ASP A 555 16.64 -14.15 -7.11
N MET A 556 16.65 -13.11 -6.26
CA MET A 556 16.08 -13.18 -4.91
C MET A 556 14.57 -13.44 -4.92
N LEU A 557 13.82 -12.75 -5.78
CA LEU A 557 12.37 -12.93 -5.90
C LEU A 557 12.03 -14.31 -6.46
N GLU A 558 12.79 -14.78 -7.45
CA GLU A 558 12.66 -16.12 -8.01
C GLU A 558 13.00 -17.20 -6.97
N ALA A 559 14.11 -17.04 -6.22
CA ALA A 559 14.51 -17.96 -5.16
C ALA A 559 13.47 -18.05 -4.04
N ALA A 560 12.92 -16.92 -3.62
CA ALA A 560 11.85 -16.88 -2.60
C ALA A 560 10.61 -17.66 -3.07
N SER A 561 10.18 -17.44 -4.32
CA SER A 561 9.05 -18.15 -4.91
C SER A 561 9.33 -19.67 -5.02
N ALA A 562 10.53 -20.04 -5.50
CA ALA A 562 10.93 -21.43 -5.64
C ALA A 562 10.99 -22.16 -4.28
N LEU A 563 11.50 -21.50 -3.23
CA LEU A 563 11.53 -22.06 -1.87
C LEU A 563 10.13 -22.26 -1.30
N VAL A 564 9.19 -21.33 -1.55
CA VAL A 564 7.79 -21.49 -1.14
C VAL A 564 7.14 -22.69 -1.86
N GLU A 565 7.40 -22.89 -3.15
CA GLU A 565 6.88 -24.05 -3.87
C GLU A 565 7.54 -25.36 -3.38
N ALA A 566 8.86 -25.37 -3.20
CA ALA A 566 9.58 -26.51 -2.66
C ALA A 566 9.12 -26.88 -1.25
N SER A 567 8.73 -25.91 -0.42
CA SER A 567 8.27 -26.16 0.96
C SER A 567 6.99 -27.01 1.07
N LYS A 568 6.29 -27.23 -0.04
CA LYS A 568 5.12 -28.09 -0.14
C LYS A 568 5.46 -29.56 -0.42
N GLN A 569 6.73 -29.87 -0.69
CA GLN A 569 7.22 -31.20 -1.06
C GLN A 569 7.73 -31.96 0.17
N GLU A 570 7.65 -33.29 0.14
CA GLU A 570 8.01 -34.16 1.28
C GLU A 570 9.52 -34.16 1.59
N ASP A 571 10.35 -33.96 0.58
CA ASP A 571 11.82 -33.95 0.68
C ASP A 571 12.39 -32.58 1.10
N PHE A 572 11.59 -31.54 1.15
CA PHE A 572 12.03 -30.18 1.52
C PHE A 572 12.67 -30.14 2.91
N LYS A 573 11.95 -30.65 3.91
CA LYS A 573 12.43 -30.61 5.31
C LYS A 573 13.77 -31.33 5.51
N PRO A 574 13.92 -32.61 5.11
CA PRO A 574 15.22 -33.28 5.26
C PRO A 574 16.33 -32.58 4.47
N SER A 575 16.07 -32.10 3.26
CA SER A 575 17.08 -31.41 2.46
C SER A 575 17.55 -30.09 3.08
N VAL A 576 16.62 -29.30 3.62
CA VAL A 576 16.95 -28.07 4.34
C VAL A 576 17.72 -28.38 5.63
N GLU A 577 17.37 -29.43 6.36
CA GLU A 577 18.09 -29.85 7.59
C GLU A 577 19.54 -30.27 7.27
N SER A 578 19.76 -31.04 6.21
CA SER A 578 21.10 -31.44 5.77
C SER A 578 21.96 -30.22 5.40
N LEU A 579 21.42 -29.30 4.57
CA LEU A 579 22.10 -28.05 4.20
C LEU A 579 22.33 -27.15 5.44
N SER A 580 21.36 -27.00 6.32
CA SER A 580 21.48 -26.20 7.54
C SER A 580 22.63 -26.68 8.44
N ARG A 581 22.80 -28.00 8.58
CA ARG A 581 23.95 -28.58 9.32
C ARG A 581 25.26 -28.20 8.66
N ALA A 582 25.33 -28.26 7.31
CA ALA A 582 26.51 -27.86 6.56
C ALA A 582 26.84 -26.37 6.79
N PHE A 583 25.87 -25.46 6.73
CA PHE A 583 26.05 -24.04 6.99
C PHE A 583 26.59 -23.77 8.42
N ASN A 584 25.96 -24.37 9.43
CA ASN A 584 26.35 -24.16 10.83
C ASN A 584 27.78 -24.65 11.16
N LEU A 585 28.26 -25.65 10.43
CA LEU A 585 29.64 -26.14 10.60
C LEU A 585 30.65 -25.39 9.73
N ALA A 586 30.27 -25.02 8.50
CA ALA A 586 31.12 -24.23 7.62
C ALA A 586 31.56 -22.89 8.25
N GLU A 587 30.73 -22.28 9.09
CA GLU A 587 31.05 -21.05 9.84
C GLU A 587 32.25 -21.20 10.79
N LYS A 588 32.68 -22.43 11.09
CA LYS A 588 33.86 -22.74 11.93
C LYS A 588 35.14 -22.96 11.11
N ALA A 589 35.06 -22.86 9.79
CA ALA A 589 36.24 -23.00 8.92
C ALA A 589 37.19 -21.81 9.13
N GLU A 590 38.46 -22.11 9.36
CA GLU A 590 39.54 -21.13 9.49
C GLU A 590 40.53 -21.35 8.34
N GLY A 591 40.77 -20.34 7.53
CA GLY A 591 41.79 -20.37 6.47
C GLY A 591 41.23 -20.47 5.04
N THR A 592 41.93 -21.15 4.17
CA THR A 592 41.57 -21.29 2.73
C THR A 592 40.57 -22.42 2.51
N ASP A 593 39.66 -22.23 1.55
CA ASP A 593 38.68 -23.27 1.14
C ASP A 593 39.32 -24.37 0.26
N THR A 594 40.64 -24.56 0.32
CA THR A 594 41.34 -25.57 -0.46
C THR A 594 41.15 -26.93 0.19
N VAL A 595 40.61 -27.88 -0.57
CA VAL A 595 40.46 -29.28 -0.14
C VAL A 595 41.67 -30.06 -0.59
N ASP A 596 42.33 -30.75 0.34
CA ASP A 596 43.46 -31.67 0.05
C ASP A 596 42.95 -33.12 0.10
N PRO A 597 42.88 -33.81 -1.05
CA PRO A 597 42.46 -35.21 -1.12
C PRO A 597 43.36 -36.18 -0.32
N ALA A 598 44.60 -35.79 -0.02
CA ALA A 598 45.50 -36.63 0.77
C ALA A 598 45.11 -36.73 2.26
N LEU A 599 44.22 -35.82 2.74
CA LEU A 599 43.71 -35.79 4.11
C LEU A 599 42.36 -36.50 4.29
N PHE A 600 41.85 -37.16 3.25
CA PHE A 600 40.63 -37.96 3.36
C PHE A 600 40.87 -39.25 4.13
N GLU A 601 40.03 -39.50 5.13
CA GLU A 601 40.09 -40.68 5.97
C GLU A 601 39.02 -41.72 5.62
N ASN A 602 37.95 -41.32 4.90
CA ASN A 602 36.84 -42.20 4.49
C ASN A 602 36.31 -41.88 3.09
N GLU A 603 35.47 -42.77 2.55
CA GLU A 603 34.89 -42.63 1.21
C GLU A 603 33.81 -41.53 1.16
N GLU A 604 33.15 -41.22 2.27
CA GLU A 604 32.11 -40.19 2.34
C GLU A 604 32.71 -38.79 2.21
N GLU A 605 33.90 -38.53 2.74
CA GLU A 605 34.64 -37.28 2.53
C GLU A 605 34.95 -37.08 1.06
N LYS A 606 35.43 -38.12 0.40
CA LYS A 606 35.74 -38.11 -1.01
C LYS A 606 34.47 -37.91 -1.85
N ALA A 607 33.40 -38.66 -1.57
CA ALA A 607 32.15 -38.58 -2.29
C ALA A 607 31.53 -37.16 -2.20
N LEU A 608 31.55 -36.53 -0.99
CA LEU A 608 31.05 -35.19 -0.83
C LEU A 608 31.93 -34.16 -1.54
N ALA A 609 33.26 -34.28 -1.43
CA ALA A 609 34.17 -33.37 -2.11
C ALA A 609 34.00 -33.40 -3.64
N GLU A 610 33.95 -34.62 -4.25
CA GLU A 610 33.70 -34.80 -5.67
C GLU A 610 32.31 -34.26 -6.10
N ALA A 611 31.28 -34.50 -5.32
CA ALA A 611 29.91 -33.97 -5.56
C ALA A 611 29.90 -32.44 -5.53
N VAL A 612 30.53 -31.83 -4.51
CA VAL A 612 30.63 -30.37 -4.38
C VAL A 612 31.48 -29.75 -5.51
N GLU A 613 32.60 -30.36 -5.89
CA GLU A 613 33.42 -29.87 -6.99
C GLU A 613 32.65 -29.86 -8.32
N SER A 614 31.92 -30.95 -8.61
CA SER A 614 31.13 -31.10 -9.84
C SER A 614 29.83 -30.30 -9.84
N LEU A 615 29.37 -29.79 -8.70
CA LEU A 615 28.13 -29.03 -8.59
C LEU A 615 28.25 -27.71 -9.35
N VAL A 616 27.45 -27.54 -10.39
CA VAL A 616 27.27 -26.30 -11.14
C VAL A 616 25.76 -25.94 -11.06
N LEU A 617 25.43 -25.02 -10.22
CA LEU A 617 24.05 -24.51 -10.14
C LEU A 617 23.70 -23.74 -11.42
N SER A 618 22.67 -24.20 -12.13
CA SER A 618 22.25 -23.63 -13.41
C SER A 618 20.75 -23.80 -13.63
N GLY A 619 20.19 -22.96 -14.52
CA GLY A 619 18.77 -22.92 -14.80
C GLY A 619 18.01 -22.04 -13.82
N THR A 620 16.69 -22.24 -13.71
CA THR A 620 15.80 -21.50 -12.79
C THR A 620 16.16 -21.78 -11.32
N ALA A 621 15.74 -20.89 -10.42
CA ALA A 621 15.95 -21.10 -8.98
C ALA A 621 15.37 -22.44 -8.48
N GLY A 622 14.22 -22.87 -9.03
CA GLY A 622 13.66 -24.19 -8.74
C GLY A 622 14.60 -25.34 -9.16
N GLN A 623 15.17 -25.29 -10.36
CA GLN A 623 16.14 -26.28 -10.84
C GLN A 623 17.43 -26.28 -10.00
N GLN A 624 17.89 -25.11 -9.59
CA GLN A 624 19.05 -25.00 -8.69
C GLN A 624 18.77 -25.58 -7.30
N LEU A 625 17.55 -25.42 -6.77
CA LEU A 625 17.11 -26.08 -5.54
C LEU A 625 17.08 -27.59 -5.67
N GLU A 626 16.56 -28.13 -6.77
CA GLU A 626 16.58 -29.57 -7.07
C GLU A 626 18.01 -30.11 -7.10
N GLN A 627 18.94 -29.39 -7.73
CA GLN A 627 20.36 -29.76 -7.78
C GLN A 627 20.99 -29.78 -6.38
N LEU A 628 20.65 -28.81 -5.52
CA LEU A 628 21.12 -28.77 -4.14
C LEU A 628 20.51 -29.89 -3.29
N PHE A 629 19.20 -30.12 -3.41
CA PHE A 629 18.49 -31.13 -2.62
C PHE A 629 18.92 -32.56 -3.00
N ALA A 630 19.31 -32.79 -4.25
CA ALA A 630 19.88 -34.06 -4.71
C ALA A 630 21.17 -34.45 -3.96
N LEU A 631 21.85 -33.49 -3.33
CA LEU A 631 23.06 -33.77 -2.53
C LEU A 631 22.74 -34.22 -1.10
N SER A 632 21.47 -34.09 -0.62
CA SER A 632 21.11 -34.40 0.77
C SER A 632 21.53 -35.80 1.21
N PRO A 633 21.36 -36.90 0.43
CA PRO A 633 21.80 -38.20 0.84
C PRO A 633 23.33 -38.31 1.02
N ILE A 634 24.10 -37.60 0.20
CA ILE A 634 25.57 -37.57 0.29
C ILE A 634 26.01 -36.76 1.51
N ILE A 635 25.35 -35.64 1.74
CA ILE A 635 25.60 -34.78 2.91
C ILE A 635 25.28 -35.54 4.22
N ASP A 636 24.16 -36.26 4.26
CA ASP A 636 23.76 -37.03 5.43
C ASP A 636 24.73 -38.22 5.68
N ALA A 637 25.13 -38.97 4.64
CA ALA A 637 26.10 -40.03 4.75
C ALA A 637 27.45 -39.49 5.30
N PHE A 638 27.88 -38.31 4.82
CA PHE A 638 29.08 -37.65 5.33
C PHE A 638 28.94 -37.35 6.84
N PHE A 639 27.82 -36.79 7.29
CA PHE A 639 27.61 -36.48 8.69
C PHE A 639 27.40 -37.69 9.60
N GLU A 640 26.95 -38.81 9.07
CA GLU A 640 26.74 -40.05 9.83
C GLU A 640 28.06 -40.78 10.05
N ASN A 641 28.95 -40.74 9.05
CA ASN A 641 30.19 -41.56 9.05
C ASN A 641 31.46 -40.75 9.31
N THR A 642 31.35 -39.39 9.42
CA THR A 642 32.53 -38.54 9.57
C THR A 642 32.41 -37.63 10.80
N MET A 643 33.38 -37.70 11.70
CA MET A 643 33.52 -36.74 12.80
C MET A 643 34.13 -35.44 12.27
N VAL A 644 33.30 -34.50 11.79
CA VAL A 644 33.75 -33.23 11.18
C VAL A 644 34.73 -32.48 12.04
N MET A 645 34.48 -32.42 13.36
CA MET A 645 35.35 -31.78 14.35
C MET A 645 36.42 -32.75 14.87
N ALA A 646 37.25 -33.29 13.93
CA ALA A 646 38.36 -34.19 14.25
C ALA A 646 39.35 -33.53 15.25
N GLU A 647 40.08 -34.37 15.99
CA GLU A 647 41.15 -33.91 16.88
C GLU A 647 42.33 -33.35 16.09
N ASP A 648 42.68 -34.00 14.99
CA ASP A 648 43.67 -33.51 14.02
C ASP A 648 43.16 -32.21 13.37
N GLN A 649 43.98 -31.16 13.44
CA GLN A 649 43.59 -29.83 12.98
C GLN A 649 43.57 -29.80 11.44
N ASP A 650 44.48 -30.45 10.76
CA ASP A 650 44.56 -30.42 9.30
C ASP A 650 43.37 -31.18 8.70
N VAL A 651 43.04 -32.36 9.23
CA VAL A 651 41.88 -33.16 8.85
C VAL A 651 40.58 -32.38 9.11
N ARG A 652 40.47 -31.75 10.28
CA ARG A 652 39.31 -30.93 10.65
C ARG A 652 39.10 -29.77 9.67
N GLN A 653 40.16 -29.00 9.36
CA GLN A 653 40.06 -27.87 8.44
C GLN A 653 39.76 -28.33 7.03
N ASN A 654 40.27 -29.47 6.58
CA ASN A 654 39.95 -30.05 5.27
C ASN A 654 38.46 -30.41 5.16
N ARG A 655 37.86 -31.03 6.20
CA ARG A 655 36.41 -31.34 6.28
C ARG A 655 35.55 -30.07 6.28
N LEU A 656 35.96 -29.05 7.02
CA LEU A 656 35.28 -27.75 7.04
C LEU A 656 35.42 -27.02 5.69
N ALA A 657 36.52 -27.18 4.97
CA ALA A 657 36.71 -26.60 3.63
C ALA A 657 35.72 -27.20 2.61
N ILE A 658 35.46 -28.51 2.65
CA ILE A 658 34.42 -29.14 1.79
C ILE A 658 33.05 -28.49 2.06
N LEU A 659 32.64 -28.36 3.33
CA LEU A 659 31.39 -27.74 3.72
C LEU A 659 31.33 -26.25 3.34
N SER A 660 32.45 -25.52 3.48
CA SER A 660 32.55 -24.12 3.06
C SER A 660 32.33 -23.96 1.54
N GLN A 661 32.94 -24.81 0.72
CA GLN A 661 32.68 -24.79 -0.73
C GLN A 661 31.20 -25.05 -1.06
N LEU A 662 30.59 -26.08 -0.43
CA LEU A 662 29.15 -26.36 -0.61
C LEU A 662 28.27 -25.16 -0.24
N THR A 663 28.49 -24.63 0.94
CA THR A 663 27.65 -23.55 1.47
C THR A 663 27.82 -22.24 0.71
N LYS A 664 29.01 -21.96 0.17
CA LYS A 664 29.23 -20.81 -0.73
C LYS A 664 28.43 -20.94 -2.04
N LYS A 665 28.31 -22.15 -2.59
CA LYS A 665 27.48 -22.39 -3.78
C LYS A 665 26.00 -22.24 -3.41
N ALA A 666 25.52 -22.86 -2.33
CA ALA A 666 24.15 -22.80 -1.86
C ALA A 666 23.71 -21.37 -1.43
N ALA A 667 24.62 -20.62 -0.81
CA ALA A 667 24.37 -19.25 -0.34
C ALA A 667 24.14 -18.25 -1.48
N LYS A 668 24.38 -18.60 -2.73
CA LYS A 668 23.96 -17.77 -3.88
C LYS A 668 22.44 -17.71 -4.00
N LEU A 669 21.73 -18.76 -3.57
CA LEU A 669 20.27 -18.83 -3.53
C LEU A 669 19.70 -18.36 -2.19
N ALA A 670 20.15 -18.98 -1.11
CA ALA A 670 19.65 -18.68 0.24
C ALA A 670 20.62 -19.19 1.32
N ARG A 671 20.54 -18.61 2.52
CA ARG A 671 21.15 -19.16 3.72
C ARG A 671 20.22 -20.16 4.40
N PHE A 672 20.35 -21.43 4.04
CA PHE A 672 19.42 -22.50 4.46
C PHE A 672 19.36 -22.71 5.99
N ASN A 673 20.39 -22.32 6.74
CA ASN A 673 20.35 -22.38 8.20
C ASN A 673 19.41 -21.35 8.86
N GLN A 674 18.82 -20.45 8.10
CA GLN A 674 17.80 -19.51 8.58
C GLN A 674 16.36 -19.99 8.34
N ILE A 675 16.18 -21.07 7.56
CA ILE A 675 14.87 -21.65 7.27
C ILE A 675 14.42 -22.56 8.42
N ASN A 676 13.22 -22.34 8.94
CA ASN A 676 12.68 -23.12 10.05
C ASN A 676 11.98 -24.38 9.56
N THR A 677 12.46 -25.53 9.99
CA THR A 677 11.92 -26.86 9.63
C THR A 677 11.06 -27.50 10.73
N LYS A 678 10.78 -26.78 11.84
CA LYS A 678 10.01 -27.27 12.99
C LYS A 678 8.50 -27.20 12.78
#